data_d28ecb9e92a2baa2f54fe00fb33d501b
#
_entry.id   d28ecb9e92a2baa2f54fe00fb33d501b
#
_cell.length_a   1.000
_cell.length_b   1.000
_cell.length_c   1.000
_cell.angle_alpha   90.00
_cell.angle_beta   90.00
_cell.angle_gamma   90.00
#
_symmetry.space_group_name_H-M   'P 1'
#
loop_
_entity.id
_entity.type
_entity.pdbx_description
1 polymer ?
#
loop_
_entity_poly.entity_id
_entity_poly.type
_entity_poly.pdbx_seq_one_letter_code
_entity_poly.pdbx_strand_id
1 'polypeptide(L)'
;MTRRIDFTFSDLIAGYVTGFDQSRDSFSLVTSDGRDFDVRLSANVYAELVRNLGEPFHDATGQLRSLLVPGRFLYAYGVFYPDGKDGSYLFDAKHIVILGRSENEFAFERSDWWMRQIHELGDFFLKAEFPEGVYDYREYRTSLSDMGGKLGSARQEADTISRLVYGFASAFMLTGEDRFLEAADAGTKYLRDYFRVVDANQNVTYWYHAIDVVDAKTDQKIFASEFGDDYDAIPCYEQIYALAGPVQTYRITGDPAILADAEGTIRLFDTFFKDKSEQGGYFSHLDPVTFDPRSPSLGHNQARKNWNSVGDHAPAYLINLWLATGNNAYANFLEYTFDTIAERFPDYENSPFVQEKFFADWSKDQSWGWQQNRAVVGHNLKIAWNLTRMHNLKPKDGYESLARKIAALMPAAGSDGQRGGWYDVVERTLEPGQKHHRFAWHDRKAWWQQEQAILAYLILNGTFGDGVYLKYARESAAFYNAWFLDTSVGGVYFNVLANGHPYELGTERGKGSHSMSGYHSFELAYLGAVYTNLLVTRQPLNLWFKPKKGGFKDGILRVSPDILPPGSVRIEAVTIDGAPYADFDADGLFVRLPADHGDIKVHVQLVPTTIALTAEFGGIEDAMARIAVSGDLSPNTMRHLNDAIEAALSAGAAGIRFDLAGLTSMSSEAVRAILMLKQHRGPAFRLEFNGASPAIRAVLVSSDISDEALVG
;
A
#
# COMPACT_ATOMS: atom_id res chain seq x y z
N MET A 1 -2.23 -4.79 -45.40
CA MET A 1 -3.63 -5.00 -44.99
C MET A 1 -3.62 -5.57 -43.58
N THR A 2 -4.06 -4.80 -42.60
CA THR A 2 -4.29 -5.29 -41.23
C THR A 2 -5.43 -6.32 -41.31
N ARG A 3 -5.20 -7.52 -40.80
CA ARG A 3 -6.22 -8.57 -40.73
C ARG A 3 -7.34 -8.07 -39.81
N ARG A 4 -8.57 -7.98 -40.33
CA ARG A 4 -9.75 -7.65 -39.57
C ARG A 4 -10.05 -8.77 -38.58
N ILE A 5 -10.29 -8.46 -37.32
CA ILE A 5 -10.75 -9.40 -36.31
C ILE A 5 -12.27 -9.33 -36.28
N ASP A 6 -12.94 -10.41 -36.66
CA ASP A 6 -14.40 -10.49 -36.77
C ASP A 6 -14.98 -11.41 -35.70
N PHE A 7 -14.60 -11.22 -34.41
CA PHE A 7 -15.15 -11.99 -33.30
C PHE A 7 -15.45 -11.10 -32.09
N THR A 8 -16.34 -11.55 -31.25
CA THR A 8 -16.69 -10.90 -29.98
C THR A 8 -15.81 -11.42 -28.85
N PHE A 9 -15.52 -10.56 -27.88
CA PHE A 9 -14.80 -10.92 -26.65
C PHE A 9 -15.26 -10.04 -25.49
N SER A 10 -15.18 -10.57 -24.28
CA SER A 10 -15.48 -9.81 -23.06
C SER A 10 -14.21 -9.24 -22.48
N ASP A 11 -14.30 -8.03 -21.90
CA ASP A 11 -13.18 -7.38 -21.24
C ASP A 11 -13.65 -6.34 -20.23
N LEU A 12 -12.70 -5.80 -19.46
CA LEU A 12 -12.85 -4.75 -18.48
C LEU A 12 -12.28 -3.43 -19.02
N ILE A 13 -12.99 -2.34 -18.77
CA ILE A 13 -12.50 -0.98 -18.98
C ILE A 13 -12.58 -0.22 -17.66
N ALA A 14 -11.50 0.48 -17.31
CA ALA A 14 -11.43 1.38 -16.17
C ALA A 14 -11.17 2.80 -16.65
N GLY A 15 -11.86 3.78 -16.12
CA GLY A 15 -11.60 5.16 -16.50
C GLY A 15 -12.60 6.17 -15.92
N TYR A 16 -12.41 7.39 -16.36
CA TYR A 16 -13.21 8.55 -15.95
C TYR A 16 -14.32 8.81 -16.95
N VAL A 17 -15.53 8.94 -16.47
CA VAL A 17 -16.68 9.37 -17.31
C VAL A 17 -16.42 10.78 -17.82
N THR A 18 -16.64 11.02 -19.10
CA THR A 18 -16.52 12.33 -19.74
C THR A 18 -17.87 12.92 -20.14
N GLY A 19 -18.90 12.08 -20.29
CA GLY A 19 -20.26 12.51 -20.60
C GLY A 19 -21.23 11.33 -20.68
N PHE A 20 -22.53 11.59 -20.47
CA PHE A 20 -23.62 10.63 -20.63
C PHE A 20 -24.63 11.14 -21.64
N ASP A 21 -24.95 10.33 -22.64
CA ASP A 21 -25.97 10.59 -23.64
C ASP A 21 -27.25 9.80 -23.33
N GLN A 22 -28.23 10.48 -22.75
CA GLN A 22 -29.50 9.87 -22.37
C GLN A 22 -30.29 9.34 -23.58
N SER A 23 -30.14 9.94 -24.77
CA SER A 23 -30.90 9.54 -25.97
C SER A 23 -30.42 8.23 -26.56
N ARG A 24 -29.10 7.91 -26.35
CA ARG A 24 -28.43 6.70 -26.85
C ARG A 24 -28.24 5.65 -25.75
N ASP A 25 -28.54 6.00 -24.51
CA ASP A 25 -28.25 5.21 -23.31
C ASP A 25 -26.78 4.75 -23.28
N SER A 26 -25.87 5.69 -23.51
CA SER A 26 -24.43 5.48 -23.60
C SER A 26 -23.64 6.57 -22.88
N PHE A 27 -22.42 6.27 -22.47
CA PHE A 27 -21.51 7.24 -21.89
C PHE A 27 -20.13 7.11 -22.50
N SER A 28 -19.41 8.22 -22.49
CA SER A 28 -18.01 8.26 -22.91
C SER A 28 -17.11 8.16 -21.69
N LEU A 29 -16.02 7.41 -21.83
CA LEU A 29 -15.07 7.11 -20.77
C LEU A 29 -13.65 7.27 -21.29
N VAL A 30 -12.78 7.98 -20.54
CA VAL A 30 -11.35 8.09 -20.83
C VAL A 30 -10.56 7.27 -19.80
N THR A 31 -9.69 6.39 -20.29
CA THR A 31 -8.82 5.59 -19.43
C THR A 31 -7.67 6.42 -18.84
N SER A 32 -6.97 5.88 -17.84
CA SER A 32 -5.82 6.56 -17.22
C SER A 32 -4.70 6.91 -18.21
N ASP A 33 -4.53 6.12 -19.27
CA ASP A 33 -3.56 6.34 -20.36
C ASP A 33 -4.12 7.13 -21.56
N GLY A 34 -5.32 7.71 -21.41
CA GLY A 34 -5.91 8.66 -22.37
C GLY A 34 -6.61 8.03 -23.58
N ARG A 35 -7.01 6.76 -23.50
CA ARG A 35 -7.82 6.13 -24.54
C ARG A 35 -9.30 6.41 -24.31
N ASP A 36 -10.02 6.80 -25.36
CA ASP A 36 -11.47 7.06 -25.32
C ASP A 36 -12.25 5.79 -25.66
N PHE A 37 -13.34 5.58 -24.92
CA PHE A 37 -14.31 4.53 -25.17
C PHE A 37 -15.73 5.08 -25.15
N ASP A 38 -16.55 4.66 -26.14
CA ASP A 38 -17.99 4.87 -26.13
C ASP A 38 -18.66 3.60 -25.58
N VAL A 39 -19.27 3.72 -24.42
CA VAL A 39 -19.80 2.60 -23.61
C VAL A 39 -21.31 2.62 -23.68
N ARG A 40 -21.92 1.62 -24.30
CA ARG A 40 -23.37 1.46 -24.37
C ARG A 40 -23.86 0.66 -23.17
N LEU A 41 -24.95 1.12 -22.54
CA LEU A 41 -25.63 0.36 -21.50
C LEU A 41 -26.49 -0.72 -22.13
N SER A 42 -26.22 -1.98 -21.83
CA SER A 42 -27.06 -3.07 -22.30
C SER A 42 -28.39 -3.13 -21.52
N ALA A 43 -29.42 -3.72 -22.13
CA ALA A 43 -30.76 -3.80 -21.51
C ALA A 43 -30.77 -4.49 -20.14
N ASN A 44 -29.80 -5.36 -19.90
CA ASN A 44 -29.64 -6.12 -18.65
C ASN A 44 -28.36 -5.71 -17.89
N VAL A 45 -27.88 -4.49 -18.07
CA VAL A 45 -26.76 -3.97 -17.29
C VAL A 45 -27.15 -3.89 -15.83
N TYR A 46 -26.23 -4.27 -14.95
CA TYR A 46 -26.36 -4.02 -13.53
C TYR A 46 -25.16 -3.25 -13.01
N ALA A 47 -25.37 -2.54 -11.90
CA ALA A 47 -24.33 -1.75 -11.26
C ALA A 47 -24.32 -1.99 -9.76
N GLU A 48 -23.14 -1.94 -9.17
CA GLU A 48 -22.95 -1.98 -7.73
C GLU A 48 -22.02 -0.89 -7.24
N LEU A 49 -22.15 -0.54 -5.97
CA LEU A 49 -21.14 0.23 -5.27
C LEU A 49 -20.05 -0.72 -4.77
N VAL A 50 -18.79 -0.29 -4.86
CA VAL A 50 -17.67 -1.04 -4.30
C VAL A 50 -17.92 -1.36 -2.83
N ARG A 51 -17.61 -2.60 -2.42
CA ARG A 51 -17.83 -3.11 -1.07
C ARG A 51 -16.53 -3.40 -0.38
N ASN A 52 -16.52 -3.22 0.93
CA ASN A 52 -15.47 -3.77 1.77
C ASN A 52 -15.76 -5.23 2.13
N LEU A 53 -14.78 -5.92 2.71
CA LEU A 53 -15.00 -7.21 3.34
C LEU A 53 -16.10 -7.09 4.42
N GLY A 54 -16.94 -8.13 4.53
CA GLY A 54 -18.07 -8.16 5.47
C GLY A 54 -19.26 -7.25 5.10
N GLU A 55 -19.14 -6.38 4.07
CA GLU A 55 -20.26 -5.54 3.63
C GLU A 55 -21.23 -6.30 2.71
N PRO A 56 -22.55 -6.06 2.83
CA PRO A 56 -23.54 -6.65 1.93
C PRO A 56 -23.43 -6.05 0.52
N PHE A 57 -24.02 -6.74 -0.44
CA PHE A 57 -24.16 -6.23 -1.82
C PHE A 57 -24.98 -4.94 -1.84
N HIS A 58 -24.46 -3.93 -2.53
CA HIS A 58 -25.11 -2.63 -2.72
C HIS A 58 -25.51 -2.41 -4.18
N ASP A 59 -26.74 -2.77 -4.52
CA ASP A 59 -27.29 -2.55 -5.86
C ASP A 59 -27.41 -1.04 -6.16
N ALA A 60 -26.75 -0.60 -7.22
CA ALA A 60 -26.80 0.76 -7.75
C ALA A 60 -27.50 0.83 -9.12
N THR A 61 -28.07 -0.27 -9.62
CA THR A 61 -28.63 -0.37 -10.98
C THR A 61 -29.71 0.68 -11.23
N GLY A 62 -30.62 0.88 -10.26
CA GLY A 62 -31.69 1.86 -10.37
C GLY A 62 -31.21 3.33 -10.42
N GLN A 63 -30.03 3.61 -9.92
CA GLN A 63 -29.42 4.94 -9.88
C GLN A 63 -28.31 5.12 -10.92
N LEU A 64 -27.97 4.08 -11.69
CA LEU A 64 -26.81 4.07 -12.57
C LEU A 64 -26.68 5.31 -13.43
N ARG A 65 -27.75 5.71 -14.13
CA ARG A 65 -27.72 6.82 -15.06
C ARG A 65 -27.47 8.17 -14.37
N SER A 66 -27.92 8.35 -13.15
CA SER A 66 -27.62 9.54 -12.35
C SER A 66 -26.21 9.55 -11.78
N LEU A 67 -25.58 8.36 -11.72
CA LEU A 67 -24.21 8.21 -11.26
C LEU A 67 -23.16 8.37 -12.38
N LEU A 68 -23.58 8.38 -13.66
CA LEU A 68 -22.67 8.58 -14.80
C LEU A 68 -22.40 10.06 -15.05
N VAL A 69 -21.69 10.69 -14.11
CA VAL A 69 -21.32 12.12 -14.16
C VAL A 69 -19.86 12.31 -14.58
N PRO A 70 -19.55 13.41 -15.32
CA PRO A 70 -18.16 13.68 -15.71
C PRO A 70 -17.21 13.74 -14.52
N GLY A 71 -16.01 13.19 -14.69
CA GLY A 71 -14.98 13.11 -13.66
C GLY A 71 -15.04 11.87 -12.75
N ARG A 72 -16.14 11.13 -12.77
CA ARG A 72 -16.27 9.90 -11.96
C ARG A 72 -15.44 8.76 -12.54
N PHE A 73 -14.59 8.17 -11.73
CA PHE A 73 -13.88 6.94 -12.05
C PHE A 73 -14.77 5.71 -11.76
N LEU A 74 -14.79 4.76 -12.68
CA LEU A 74 -15.56 3.53 -12.56
C LEU A 74 -14.93 2.37 -13.34
N TYR A 75 -15.45 1.17 -13.13
CA TYR A 75 -15.17 -0.01 -13.91
C TYR A 75 -16.41 -0.41 -14.71
N ALA A 76 -16.22 -0.73 -16.00
CA ALA A 76 -17.23 -1.30 -16.87
C ALA A 76 -16.73 -2.63 -17.44
N TYR A 77 -17.34 -3.74 -17.02
CA TYR A 77 -17.14 -5.06 -17.63
C TYR A 77 -18.22 -5.31 -18.67
N GLY A 78 -17.83 -5.75 -19.86
CA GLY A 78 -18.77 -5.90 -20.95
C GLY A 78 -18.22 -6.67 -22.14
N VAL A 79 -18.86 -6.52 -23.28
CA VAL A 79 -18.56 -7.26 -24.52
C VAL A 79 -18.21 -6.30 -25.63
N PHE A 80 -17.04 -6.53 -26.22
CA PHE A 80 -16.65 -5.92 -27.49
C PHE A 80 -17.19 -6.75 -28.65
N TYR A 81 -17.76 -6.09 -29.65
CA TYR A 81 -18.15 -6.72 -30.90
C TYR A 81 -17.97 -5.78 -32.09
N PRO A 82 -17.75 -6.32 -33.32
CA PRO A 82 -17.48 -5.51 -34.51
C PRO A 82 -18.69 -4.67 -34.92
N ASP A 83 -18.52 -3.39 -35.25
CA ASP A 83 -19.60 -2.53 -35.76
C ASP A 83 -20.01 -2.84 -37.20
N GLY A 84 -19.30 -3.65 -37.92
CA GLY A 84 -19.66 -4.06 -39.28
C GLY A 84 -19.40 -3.01 -40.37
N LYS A 85 -19.25 -1.72 -40.05
CA LYS A 85 -19.15 -0.64 -41.06
C LYS A 85 -17.73 -0.20 -41.38
N ASP A 86 -16.89 0.01 -40.41
CA ASP A 86 -15.55 0.57 -40.59
C ASP A 86 -14.44 -0.23 -39.87
N GLY A 87 -14.81 -1.32 -39.19
CA GLY A 87 -13.87 -2.15 -38.43
C GLY A 87 -13.65 -1.66 -37.00
N SER A 88 -14.41 -0.70 -36.53
CA SER A 88 -14.49 -0.30 -35.13
C SER A 88 -15.17 -1.36 -34.27
N TYR A 89 -14.96 -1.29 -32.94
CA TYR A 89 -15.65 -2.12 -31.98
C TYR A 89 -16.67 -1.28 -31.20
N LEU A 90 -17.83 -1.86 -30.95
CA LEU A 90 -18.80 -1.39 -29.97
C LEU A 90 -18.58 -2.09 -28.65
N PHE A 91 -18.79 -1.41 -27.55
CA PHE A 91 -18.69 -1.99 -26.22
C PHE A 91 -20.03 -1.90 -25.47
N ASP A 92 -20.60 -3.07 -25.16
CA ASP A 92 -21.80 -3.19 -24.34
C ASP A 92 -21.45 -3.52 -22.90
N ALA A 93 -21.64 -2.58 -21.99
CA ALA A 93 -21.45 -2.79 -20.56
C ALA A 93 -22.53 -3.75 -20.01
N LYS A 94 -22.09 -4.70 -19.20
CA LYS A 94 -22.90 -5.70 -18.50
C LYS A 94 -22.89 -5.51 -16.99
N HIS A 95 -21.74 -5.13 -16.45
CA HIS A 95 -21.52 -4.88 -15.03
C HIS A 95 -20.71 -3.61 -14.84
N ILE A 96 -21.17 -2.72 -13.97
CA ILE A 96 -20.50 -1.47 -13.64
C ILE A 96 -20.24 -1.41 -12.14
N VAL A 97 -18.99 -1.15 -11.75
CA VAL A 97 -18.62 -0.92 -10.35
C VAL A 97 -18.36 0.57 -10.14
N ILE A 98 -19.13 1.16 -9.25
CA ILE A 98 -19.05 2.57 -8.84
C ILE A 98 -18.30 2.65 -7.49
N LEU A 99 -17.37 3.58 -7.35
CA LEU A 99 -16.46 3.64 -6.21
C LEU A 99 -16.93 4.49 -5.04
N GLY A 100 -18.01 5.25 -5.20
CA GLY A 100 -18.61 6.09 -4.18
C GLY A 100 -19.97 6.62 -4.61
N ARG A 101 -20.75 7.17 -3.69
CA ARG A 101 -22.09 7.69 -3.97
C ARG A 101 -22.02 9.08 -4.57
N SER A 102 -21.10 9.92 -4.08
CA SER A 102 -20.89 11.28 -4.60
C SER A 102 -19.86 11.31 -5.73
N GLU A 103 -19.80 12.39 -6.49
CA GLU A 103 -18.98 12.53 -7.70
C GLU A 103 -17.49 12.24 -7.48
N ASN A 104 -16.93 12.83 -6.42
CA ASN A 104 -15.49 12.70 -6.08
C ASN A 104 -15.23 11.79 -4.87
N GLU A 105 -16.21 10.96 -4.50
CA GLU A 105 -16.08 10.04 -3.37
C GLU A 105 -15.43 8.72 -3.80
N PHE A 106 -14.44 8.33 -3.02
CA PHE A 106 -13.91 6.98 -3.03
C PHE A 106 -14.22 6.33 -1.69
N ALA A 107 -15.01 5.26 -1.69
CA ALA A 107 -15.48 4.62 -0.46
C ALA A 107 -14.32 4.19 0.46
N PHE A 108 -13.20 3.82 -0.11
CA PHE A 108 -11.99 3.43 0.63
C PHE A 108 -11.21 4.62 1.24
N GLU A 109 -11.66 5.86 1.05
CA GLU A 109 -11.18 7.03 1.79
C GLU A 109 -12.01 7.34 3.05
N ARG A 110 -13.08 6.58 3.34
CA ARG A 110 -13.77 6.66 4.62
C ARG A 110 -12.81 6.30 5.76
N SER A 111 -12.90 7.02 6.86
CA SER A 111 -11.97 6.89 7.99
C SER A 111 -11.94 5.51 8.64
N ASP A 112 -13.00 4.73 8.49
CA ASP A 112 -13.16 3.38 9.04
C ASP A 112 -12.91 2.25 8.02
N TRP A 113 -12.70 2.56 6.74
CA TRP A 113 -12.61 1.54 5.68
C TRP A 113 -11.50 0.52 5.92
N TRP A 114 -10.28 1.00 6.09
CA TRP A 114 -9.12 0.13 6.25
C TRP A 114 -9.10 -0.56 7.61
N MET A 115 -9.63 0.10 8.65
CA MET A 115 -9.79 -0.53 9.98
C MET A 115 -10.80 -1.69 9.91
N ARG A 116 -11.94 -1.53 9.23
CA ARG A 116 -12.87 -2.64 9.00
C ARG A 116 -12.26 -3.74 8.15
N GLN A 117 -11.49 -3.39 7.11
CA GLN A 117 -10.83 -4.38 6.26
C GLN A 117 -9.84 -5.23 7.05
N ILE A 118 -9.01 -4.62 7.90
CA ILE A 118 -8.05 -5.37 8.73
C ILE A 118 -8.76 -6.26 9.76
N HIS A 119 -9.88 -5.80 10.31
CA HIS A 119 -10.72 -6.58 11.21
C HIS A 119 -11.24 -7.85 10.51
N GLU A 120 -11.86 -7.71 9.34
CA GLU A 120 -12.41 -8.82 8.57
C GLU A 120 -11.32 -9.80 8.08
N LEU A 121 -10.14 -9.28 7.71
CA LEU A 121 -8.96 -10.11 7.40
C LEU A 121 -8.53 -10.92 8.62
N GLY A 122 -8.47 -10.28 9.81
CA GLY A 122 -8.15 -10.94 11.06
C GLY A 122 -9.15 -12.05 11.38
N ASP A 123 -10.43 -11.78 11.26
CA ASP A 123 -11.51 -12.76 11.46
C ASP A 123 -11.40 -13.94 10.50
N PHE A 124 -11.13 -13.68 9.23
CA PHE A 124 -10.95 -14.73 8.24
C PHE A 124 -9.82 -15.68 8.62
N PHE A 125 -8.62 -15.15 8.96
CA PHE A 125 -7.48 -15.98 9.30
C PHE A 125 -7.63 -16.66 10.67
N LEU A 126 -8.22 -16.00 11.67
CA LEU A 126 -8.53 -16.65 12.97
C LEU A 126 -9.48 -17.83 12.77
N LYS A 127 -10.52 -17.65 11.98
CA LYS A 127 -11.49 -18.72 11.67
C LYS A 127 -10.85 -19.85 10.84
N ALA A 128 -9.99 -19.52 9.88
CA ALA A 128 -9.35 -20.52 9.02
C ALA A 128 -8.31 -21.34 9.80
N GLU A 129 -7.49 -20.68 10.65
CA GLU A 129 -6.38 -21.33 11.34
C GLU A 129 -6.74 -21.81 12.76
N PHE A 130 -7.63 -21.13 13.44
CA PHE A 130 -7.97 -21.38 14.85
C PHE A 130 -9.49 -21.39 15.08
N PRO A 131 -10.24 -22.29 14.42
CA PRO A 131 -11.71 -22.26 14.42
C PRO A 131 -12.33 -22.46 15.81
N GLU A 132 -11.60 -23.06 16.74
CA GLU A 132 -12.05 -23.29 18.13
C GLU A 132 -11.72 -22.12 19.07
N GLY A 133 -11.09 -21.05 18.57
CA GLY A 133 -10.67 -19.91 19.37
C GLY A 133 -9.47 -20.17 20.30
N VAL A 134 -8.78 -21.28 20.09
CA VAL A 134 -7.52 -21.64 20.79
C VAL A 134 -6.37 -21.44 19.81
N TYR A 135 -5.44 -20.54 20.13
CA TYR A 135 -4.35 -20.17 19.23
C TYR A 135 -3.16 -21.13 19.35
N ASP A 136 -3.42 -22.42 19.08
CA ASP A 136 -2.37 -23.46 19.01
C ASP A 136 -1.75 -23.50 17.61
N TYR A 137 -0.57 -22.93 17.44
CA TYR A 137 0.13 -22.90 16.17
C TYR A 137 0.62 -24.27 15.68
N ARG A 138 0.53 -25.32 16.45
CA ARG A 138 0.71 -26.68 15.93
C ARG A 138 -0.38 -27.06 14.93
N GLU A 139 -1.56 -26.46 15.07
CA GLU A 139 -2.69 -26.60 14.15
C GLU A 139 -2.63 -25.65 12.93
N TYR A 140 -1.72 -24.67 12.91
CA TYR A 140 -1.51 -23.81 11.74
C TYR A 140 -1.12 -24.63 10.51
N ARG A 141 -1.61 -24.18 9.34
CA ARG A 141 -1.19 -24.75 8.05
C ARG A 141 -0.85 -23.63 7.08
N THR A 142 0.29 -23.77 6.41
CA THR A 142 0.77 -22.80 5.41
C THR A 142 -0.22 -22.66 4.25
N SER A 143 -0.87 -23.74 3.84
CA SER A 143 -1.78 -23.72 2.69
C SER A 143 -3.25 -23.71 3.10
N LEU A 144 -3.99 -22.73 2.56
CA LEU A 144 -5.44 -22.60 2.71
C LEU A 144 -6.11 -22.65 1.33
N SER A 145 -7.26 -23.33 1.26
CA SER A 145 -8.09 -23.30 0.04
C SER A 145 -8.70 -21.91 -0.20
N ASP A 146 -9.32 -21.74 -1.35
CA ASP A 146 -10.15 -20.58 -1.70
C ASP A 146 -11.28 -20.31 -0.68
N MET A 147 -11.80 -21.37 -0.05
CA MET A 147 -12.83 -21.32 1.00
C MET A 147 -12.25 -21.18 2.42
N GLY A 148 -10.92 -21.00 2.58
CA GLY A 148 -10.26 -20.89 3.88
C GLY A 148 -10.04 -22.24 4.60
N GLY A 149 -10.31 -23.38 3.97
CA GLY A 149 -10.02 -24.69 4.54
C GLY A 149 -8.53 -25.02 4.48
N LYS A 150 -8.00 -25.64 5.54
CA LYS A 150 -6.60 -26.08 5.61
C LYS A 150 -6.30 -27.15 4.56
N LEU A 151 -5.17 -27.00 3.85
CA LEU A 151 -4.73 -27.90 2.80
C LEU A 151 -3.29 -28.36 3.04
N GLY A 152 -2.88 -29.39 2.30
CA GLY A 152 -1.48 -29.83 2.22
C GLY A 152 -0.99 -30.65 3.41
N SER A 153 0.32 -30.70 3.55
CA SER A 153 1.03 -31.43 4.59
C SER A 153 1.03 -30.68 5.93
N ALA A 154 1.49 -31.36 6.98
CA ALA A 154 1.74 -30.71 8.27
C ALA A 154 3.00 -29.81 8.29
N ARG A 155 3.55 -29.45 7.11
CA ARG A 155 4.68 -28.53 6.96
C ARG A 155 4.26 -27.13 7.34
N GLN A 156 5.10 -26.47 8.15
CA GLN A 156 4.96 -25.10 8.58
C GLN A 156 6.25 -24.35 8.32
N GLU A 157 6.18 -23.16 7.76
CA GLU A 157 7.32 -22.33 7.41
C GLU A 157 7.44 -21.15 8.35
N ALA A 158 8.66 -20.80 8.75
CA ALA A 158 8.91 -19.73 9.70
C ALA A 158 8.42 -18.36 9.19
N ASP A 159 8.72 -18.05 7.95
CA ASP A 159 8.37 -16.75 7.35
C ASP A 159 6.86 -16.59 7.16
N THR A 160 6.14 -17.65 6.80
CA THR A 160 4.67 -17.57 6.63
C THR A 160 3.94 -17.40 7.96
N ILE A 161 4.39 -18.09 9.02
CA ILE A 161 3.88 -17.87 10.39
C ILE A 161 4.19 -16.45 10.84
N SER A 162 5.42 -15.99 10.67
CA SER A 162 5.84 -14.65 11.06
C SER A 162 5.03 -13.57 10.35
N ARG A 163 4.75 -13.75 9.07
CA ARG A 163 3.91 -12.84 8.28
C ARG A 163 2.46 -12.78 8.79
N LEU A 164 1.89 -13.92 9.21
CA LEU A 164 0.54 -13.94 9.80
C LEU A 164 0.54 -13.28 11.18
N VAL A 165 1.58 -13.52 11.99
CA VAL A 165 1.77 -12.84 13.29
C VAL A 165 1.86 -11.33 13.11
N TYR A 166 2.59 -10.85 12.10
CA TYR A 166 2.61 -9.42 11.73
C TYR A 166 1.20 -8.89 11.45
N GLY A 167 0.41 -9.66 10.71
CA GLY A 167 -0.97 -9.32 10.40
C GLY A 167 -1.84 -9.14 11.65
N PHE A 168 -1.84 -10.12 12.55
CA PHE A 168 -2.59 -10.06 13.78
C PHE A 168 -2.11 -8.93 14.71
N ALA A 169 -0.81 -8.72 14.84
CA ALA A 169 -0.26 -7.60 15.60
C ALA A 169 -0.72 -6.25 15.04
N SER A 170 -0.70 -6.08 13.72
CA SER A 170 -1.18 -4.87 13.04
C SER A 170 -2.69 -4.69 13.20
N ALA A 171 -3.48 -5.77 13.16
CA ALA A 171 -4.92 -5.74 13.43
C ALA A 171 -5.20 -5.26 14.86
N PHE A 172 -4.47 -5.76 15.85
CA PHE A 172 -4.58 -5.24 17.23
C PHE A 172 -4.28 -3.75 17.30
N MET A 173 -3.22 -3.29 16.65
CA MET A 173 -2.83 -1.87 16.69
C MET A 173 -3.94 -0.95 16.15
N LEU A 174 -4.72 -1.37 15.15
CA LEU A 174 -5.81 -0.55 14.60
C LEU A 174 -7.16 -0.75 15.30
N THR A 175 -7.44 -1.96 15.81
CA THR A 175 -8.77 -2.29 16.36
C THR A 175 -8.82 -2.27 17.89
N GLY A 176 -7.69 -2.52 18.53
CA GLY A 176 -7.60 -2.71 19.97
C GLY A 176 -8.21 -4.04 20.47
N GLU A 177 -8.54 -4.98 19.60
CA GLU A 177 -9.16 -6.25 19.97
C GLU A 177 -8.12 -7.25 20.47
N ASP A 178 -8.20 -7.60 21.76
CA ASP A 178 -7.20 -8.43 22.45
C ASP A 178 -6.96 -9.79 21.78
N ARG A 179 -7.99 -10.39 21.17
CA ARG A 179 -7.87 -11.68 20.46
C ARG A 179 -6.80 -11.68 19.36
N PHE A 180 -6.60 -10.55 18.68
CA PHE A 180 -5.56 -10.43 17.66
C PHE A 180 -4.16 -10.41 18.27
N LEU A 181 -3.99 -9.69 19.39
CA LEU A 181 -2.70 -9.70 20.09
C LEU A 181 -2.42 -11.06 20.74
N GLU A 182 -3.43 -11.74 21.29
CA GLU A 182 -3.30 -13.08 21.84
C GLU A 182 -2.82 -14.08 20.78
N ALA A 183 -3.37 -14.01 19.55
CA ALA A 183 -2.91 -14.82 18.42
C ALA A 183 -1.48 -14.45 17.99
N ALA A 184 -1.13 -13.16 17.98
CA ALA A 184 0.22 -12.69 17.65
C ALA A 184 1.26 -13.11 18.71
N ASP A 185 0.93 -12.99 19.98
CA ASP A 185 1.79 -13.44 21.09
C ASP A 185 2.02 -14.96 21.05
N ALA A 186 0.95 -15.73 20.82
CA ALA A 186 1.04 -17.19 20.71
C ALA A 186 1.94 -17.60 19.53
N GLY A 187 1.80 -16.95 18.36
CA GLY A 187 2.63 -17.21 17.18
C GLY A 187 4.09 -16.78 17.38
N THR A 188 4.30 -15.61 17.99
CA THR A 188 5.66 -15.16 18.37
C THR A 188 6.33 -16.16 19.32
N LYS A 189 5.61 -16.63 20.33
CA LYS A 189 6.12 -17.64 21.26
C LYS A 189 6.42 -18.96 20.53
N TYR A 190 5.55 -19.39 19.62
CA TYR A 190 5.70 -20.60 18.83
C TYR A 190 6.96 -20.54 17.95
N LEU A 191 7.18 -19.45 17.23
CA LEU A 191 8.39 -19.23 16.45
C LEU A 191 9.65 -19.31 17.31
N ARG A 192 9.65 -18.70 18.48
CA ARG A 192 10.78 -18.71 19.41
C ARG A 192 11.04 -20.07 20.01
N ASP A 193 10.02 -20.85 20.32
CA ASP A 193 10.15 -22.15 20.96
C ASP A 193 10.55 -23.27 19.97
N TYR A 194 10.11 -23.19 18.71
CA TYR A 194 10.24 -24.27 17.74
C TYR A 194 11.18 -23.98 16.58
N PHE A 195 11.26 -22.72 16.11
CA PHE A 195 12.04 -22.36 14.92
C PHE A 195 13.35 -21.67 15.24
N ARG A 196 13.45 -21.02 16.39
CA ARG A 196 14.63 -20.25 16.77
C ARG A 196 15.79 -21.15 17.19
N VAL A 197 17.00 -20.81 16.72
CA VAL A 197 18.27 -21.37 17.18
C VAL A 197 19.18 -20.25 17.66
N VAL A 198 19.68 -20.36 18.88
CA VAL A 198 20.66 -19.42 19.44
C VAL A 198 22.00 -20.10 19.49
N ASP A 199 22.95 -19.60 18.70
CA ASP A 199 24.34 -20.03 18.76
C ASP A 199 25.12 -19.09 19.71
N ALA A 200 25.36 -19.59 20.93
CA ALA A 200 26.09 -18.81 21.94
C ALA A 200 27.57 -18.61 21.58
N ASN A 201 28.18 -19.49 20.78
CA ASN A 201 29.58 -19.36 20.40
C ASN A 201 29.80 -18.25 19.38
N GLN A 202 28.87 -18.13 18.41
CA GLN A 202 28.89 -17.08 17.39
C GLN A 202 28.10 -15.82 17.84
N ASN A 203 27.35 -15.92 18.94
CA ASN A 203 26.47 -14.86 19.44
C ASN A 203 25.43 -14.41 18.40
N VAL A 204 24.83 -15.36 17.67
CA VAL A 204 23.83 -15.12 16.65
C VAL A 204 22.55 -15.90 16.91
N THR A 205 21.47 -15.42 16.34
CA THR A 205 20.17 -16.11 16.30
C THR A 205 19.78 -16.34 14.85
N TYR A 206 19.42 -17.57 14.52
CA TYR A 206 18.87 -17.92 13.20
C TYR A 206 17.61 -18.77 13.34
N TRP A 207 16.88 -18.93 12.23
CA TRP A 207 15.58 -19.55 12.20
C TRP A 207 15.56 -20.70 11.23
N TYR A 208 14.98 -21.84 11.64
CA TYR A 208 14.73 -22.94 10.72
C TYR A 208 13.82 -22.48 9.58
N HIS A 209 14.04 -22.97 8.39
CA HIS A 209 13.15 -22.76 7.24
C HIS A 209 11.74 -23.26 7.55
N ALA A 210 11.64 -24.55 7.97
CA ALA A 210 10.35 -25.17 8.20
C ALA A 210 10.41 -26.24 9.30
N ILE A 211 9.23 -26.68 9.73
CA ILE A 211 9.03 -27.84 10.61
C ILE A 211 7.93 -28.72 10.01
N ASP A 212 8.20 -30.02 9.94
CA ASP A 212 7.16 -31.02 9.73
C ASP A 212 6.58 -31.43 11.07
N VAL A 213 5.36 -31.02 11.35
CA VAL A 213 4.67 -31.29 12.62
C VAL A 213 4.08 -32.70 12.59
N VAL A 214 4.68 -33.62 13.31
CA VAL A 214 4.19 -35.01 13.45
C VAL A 214 3.63 -35.22 14.84
N ASP A 215 4.49 -35.13 15.85
CA ASP A 215 4.16 -35.06 17.27
C ASP A 215 5.29 -34.31 17.98
N ALA A 216 5.08 -33.92 19.23
CA ALA A 216 6.05 -33.10 19.98
C ALA A 216 7.45 -33.73 20.16
N LYS A 217 7.60 -35.02 19.88
CA LYS A 217 8.87 -35.75 20.04
C LYS A 217 9.55 -36.04 18.69
N THR A 218 8.78 -36.05 17.60
CA THR A 218 9.25 -36.50 16.28
C THR A 218 9.12 -35.43 15.20
N ASP A 219 8.87 -34.17 15.57
CA ASP A 219 8.86 -33.05 14.65
C ASP A 219 10.21 -32.94 13.93
N GLN A 220 10.16 -32.88 12.60
CA GLN A 220 11.37 -32.74 11.79
C GLN A 220 11.61 -31.27 11.49
N LYS A 221 12.79 -30.80 11.88
CA LYS A 221 13.23 -29.42 11.61
C LYS A 221 14.02 -29.38 10.32
N ILE A 222 13.63 -28.48 9.43
CA ILE A 222 14.21 -28.29 8.11
C ILE A 222 14.97 -26.98 8.12
N PHE A 223 16.27 -27.05 7.92
CA PHE A 223 17.16 -25.92 8.07
C PHE A 223 17.27 -25.10 6.80
N ALA A 224 17.52 -25.76 5.67
CA ALA A 224 17.65 -25.16 4.36
C ALA A 224 16.29 -25.07 3.66
N SER A 225 16.13 -24.08 2.79
CA SER A 225 14.94 -23.92 1.96
C SER A 225 14.77 -25.10 0.99
N GLU A 226 13.52 -25.46 0.74
CA GLU A 226 13.16 -26.50 -0.24
C GLU A 226 12.49 -25.91 -1.49
N PHE A 227 12.43 -24.58 -1.60
CA PHE A 227 11.76 -23.92 -2.70
C PHE A 227 12.70 -23.57 -3.86
N GLY A 228 12.32 -24.02 -5.03
CA GLY A 228 12.74 -23.57 -6.35
C GLY A 228 14.18 -23.03 -6.41
N ASP A 229 14.28 -21.74 -6.51
CA ASP A 229 15.54 -21.01 -6.63
C ASP A 229 16.40 -21.01 -5.37
N ASP A 230 15.81 -21.24 -4.20
CA ASP A 230 16.46 -21.22 -2.90
C ASP A 230 16.83 -22.62 -2.40
N TYR A 231 16.55 -23.66 -3.22
CA TYR A 231 16.70 -25.06 -2.85
C TYR A 231 18.09 -25.37 -2.29
N ASP A 232 18.10 -26.06 -1.13
CA ASP A 232 19.28 -26.48 -0.39
C ASP A 232 20.21 -25.32 0.03
N ALA A 233 19.65 -24.14 0.26
CA ALA A 233 20.35 -22.95 0.73
C ALA A 233 19.62 -22.28 1.91
N ILE A 234 20.30 -21.39 2.61
CA ILE A 234 19.69 -20.50 3.62
C ILE A 234 19.52 -19.12 2.99
N PRO A 235 18.30 -18.75 2.57
CA PRO A 235 18.05 -17.43 2.01
C PRO A 235 18.10 -16.35 3.10
N CYS A 236 18.74 -15.22 2.81
CA CYS A 236 18.67 -14.02 3.64
C CYS A 236 17.22 -13.57 3.85
N TYR A 237 16.43 -13.64 2.80
CA TYR A 237 15.02 -13.30 2.76
C TYR A 237 14.18 -14.00 3.85
N GLU A 238 14.33 -15.31 4.02
CA GLU A 238 13.57 -16.05 5.04
C GLU A 238 13.96 -15.63 6.45
N GLN A 239 15.26 -15.40 6.70
CA GLN A 239 15.76 -14.91 7.99
C GLN A 239 15.25 -13.49 8.29
N ILE A 240 15.13 -12.63 7.27
CA ILE A 240 14.54 -11.29 7.38
C ILE A 240 13.06 -11.39 7.77
N TYR A 241 12.28 -12.19 7.05
CA TYR A 241 10.84 -12.29 7.29
C TYR A 241 10.48 -13.07 8.54
N ALA A 242 11.37 -13.94 9.05
CA ALA A 242 11.19 -14.54 10.38
C ALA A 242 11.08 -13.50 11.51
N LEU A 243 11.61 -12.29 11.30
CA LEU A 243 11.53 -11.18 12.26
C LEU A 243 10.27 -10.32 12.13
N ALA A 244 9.55 -10.38 11.01
CA ALA A 244 8.45 -9.44 10.73
C ALA A 244 7.36 -9.45 11.82
N GLY A 245 6.84 -10.62 12.15
CA GLY A 245 5.81 -10.79 13.17
C GLY A 245 6.30 -10.50 14.58
N PRO A 246 7.39 -11.15 15.04
CA PRO A 246 7.94 -10.88 16.36
C PRO A 246 8.25 -9.40 16.60
N VAL A 247 8.84 -8.69 15.63
CA VAL A 247 9.16 -7.26 15.78
C VAL A 247 7.90 -6.39 15.82
N GLN A 248 6.87 -6.71 15.06
CA GLN A 248 5.59 -5.99 15.18
C GLN A 248 4.94 -6.25 16.54
N THR A 249 5.02 -7.46 17.07
CA THR A 249 4.59 -7.79 18.45
C THR A 249 5.42 -7.04 19.49
N TYR A 250 6.74 -6.92 19.30
CA TYR A 250 7.61 -6.12 20.17
C TYR A 250 7.17 -4.65 20.21
N ARG A 251 6.80 -4.09 19.07
CA ARG A 251 6.34 -2.70 18.97
C ARG A 251 5.10 -2.41 19.83
N ILE A 252 4.28 -3.44 20.08
CA ILE A 252 3.08 -3.35 20.92
C ILE A 252 3.42 -3.60 22.39
N THR A 253 4.24 -4.60 22.67
CA THR A 253 4.43 -5.17 24.01
C THR A 253 5.70 -4.71 24.72
N GLY A 254 6.73 -4.35 23.95
CA GLY A 254 8.05 -4.00 24.49
C GLY A 254 8.83 -5.21 25.06
N ASP A 255 8.41 -6.46 24.77
CA ASP A 255 9.03 -7.67 25.32
C ASP A 255 10.53 -7.73 25.00
N PRO A 256 11.43 -7.60 25.99
CA PRO A 256 12.87 -7.51 25.76
C PRO A 256 13.45 -8.80 25.19
N ALA A 257 12.78 -9.93 25.33
CA ALA A 257 13.26 -11.20 24.78
C ALA A 257 13.09 -11.25 23.26
N ILE A 258 12.05 -10.60 22.71
CA ILE A 258 11.88 -10.45 21.26
C ILE A 258 12.98 -9.54 20.70
N LEU A 259 13.26 -8.43 21.36
CA LEU A 259 14.33 -7.52 20.94
C LEU A 259 15.70 -8.24 20.90
N ALA A 260 16.00 -9.04 21.91
CA ALA A 260 17.25 -9.81 21.98
C ALA A 260 17.38 -10.81 20.80
N ASP A 261 16.29 -11.48 20.41
CA ASP A 261 16.25 -12.38 19.26
C ASP A 261 16.47 -11.60 17.94
N ALA A 262 15.82 -10.46 17.77
CA ALA A 262 16.00 -9.61 16.60
C ALA A 262 17.44 -9.09 16.47
N GLU A 263 18.04 -8.63 17.57
CA GLU A 263 19.44 -8.22 17.59
C GLU A 263 20.39 -9.39 17.30
N GLY A 264 20.08 -10.61 17.79
CA GLY A 264 20.80 -11.83 17.47
C GLY A 264 20.79 -12.15 15.97
N THR A 265 19.63 -11.95 15.31
CA THR A 265 19.50 -12.17 13.87
C THR A 265 20.17 -11.04 13.06
N ILE A 266 20.15 -9.79 13.52
CA ILE A 266 20.95 -8.72 12.91
C ILE A 266 22.45 -9.06 12.96
N ARG A 267 22.93 -9.64 14.08
CA ARG A 267 24.33 -10.12 14.14
C ARG A 267 24.58 -11.28 13.18
N LEU A 268 23.61 -12.16 12.92
CA LEU A 268 23.71 -13.18 11.85
C LEU A 268 23.94 -12.52 10.48
N PHE A 269 23.13 -11.49 10.13
CA PHE A 269 23.31 -10.76 8.88
C PHE A 269 24.70 -10.13 8.78
N ASP A 270 25.15 -9.43 9.82
CA ASP A 270 26.45 -8.76 9.84
C ASP A 270 27.63 -9.75 9.84
N THR A 271 27.45 -10.96 10.39
CA THR A 271 28.51 -11.95 10.49
C THR A 271 28.68 -12.76 9.21
N PHE A 272 27.58 -13.24 8.62
CA PHE A 272 27.60 -14.24 7.56
C PHE A 272 27.10 -13.74 6.21
N PHE A 273 26.07 -12.89 6.18
CA PHE A 273 25.50 -12.39 4.92
C PHE A 273 26.19 -11.13 4.39
N LYS A 274 26.70 -10.28 5.28
CA LYS A 274 27.31 -9.01 4.86
C LYS A 274 28.60 -9.22 4.09
N ASP A 275 28.71 -8.63 2.91
CA ASP A 275 29.99 -8.55 2.19
C ASP A 275 30.91 -7.54 2.87
N LYS A 276 31.97 -8.03 3.50
CA LYS A 276 32.95 -7.22 4.24
C LYS A 276 34.06 -6.65 3.35
N SER A 277 34.00 -6.92 2.04
CA SER A 277 34.88 -6.28 1.06
C SER A 277 34.44 -4.81 0.80
N GLU A 278 35.23 -4.07 0.05
CA GLU A 278 34.90 -2.70 -0.39
C GLU A 278 33.60 -2.63 -1.21
N GLN A 279 33.14 -3.76 -1.76
CA GLN A 279 31.88 -3.84 -2.51
C GLN A 279 30.66 -3.66 -1.61
N GLY A 280 30.68 -4.15 -0.37
CA GLY A 280 29.58 -4.04 0.58
C GLY A 280 28.30 -4.78 0.13
N GLY A 281 27.17 -4.47 0.77
CA GLY A 281 25.90 -5.13 0.57
C GLY A 281 25.77 -6.45 1.34
N TYR A 282 24.70 -7.21 1.01
CA TYR A 282 24.40 -8.49 1.65
C TYR A 282 24.24 -9.57 0.60
N PHE A 283 24.87 -10.72 0.82
CA PHE A 283 24.70 -11.89 -0.03
C PHE A 283 23.29 -12.47 0.14
N SER A 284 22.74 -13.04 -0.93
CA SER A 284 21.39 -13.57 -0.93
C SER A 284 21.24 -14.89 -0.20
N HIS A 285 22.27 -15.74 -0.20
CA HIS A 285 22.21 -17.10 0.32
C HIS A 285 23.49 -17.50 1.05
N LEU A 286 23.33 -18.39 2.03
CA LEU A 286 24.42 -19.11 2.69
C LEU A 286 24.32 -20.60 2.39
N ASP A 287 25.46 -21.25 2.28
CA ASP A 287 25.57 -22.72 2.31
C ASP A 287 25.16 -23.23 3.69
N PRO A 288 24.25 -24.21 3.82
CA PRO A 288 23.71 -24.62 5.11
C PRO A 288 24.72 -25.39 5.98
N VAL A 289 25.85 -25.83 5.42
CA VAL A 289 26.91 -26.58 6.17
C VAL A 289 28.02 -25.63 6.60
N THR A 290 28.48 -24.77 5.72
CA THR A 290 29.64 -23.91 5.96
C THR A 290 29.31 -22.49 6.35
N PHE A 291 28.06 -22.03 6.11
CA PHE A 291 27.63 -20.63 6.22
C PHE A 291 28.42 -19.67 5.31
N ASP A 292 29.08 -20.21 4.29
CA ASP A 292 29.84 -19.42 3.31
C ASP A 292 28.96 -19.06 2.11
N PRO A 293 28.72 -17.75 1.87
CA PRO A 293 27.96 -17.30 0.69
C PRO A 293 28.70 -17.54 -0.63
N ARG A 294 29.98 -17.89 -0.58
CA ARG A 294 30.84 -18.16 -1.73
C ARG A 294 31.01 -19.64 -2.02
N SER A 295 30.36 -20.52 -1.25
CA SER A 295 30.44 -21.98 -1.45
C SER A 295 29.98 -22.39 -2.84
N PRO A 296 30.71 -23.25 -3.55
CA PRO A 296 30.28 -23.79 -4.85
C PRO A 296 28.97 -24.57 -4.80
N SER A 297 28.60 -25.13 -3.63
CA SER A 297 27.32 -25.85 -3.42
C SER A 297 26.11 -25.01 -3.74
N LEU A 298 26.20 -23.68 -3.56
CA LEU A 298 25.11 -22.73 -3.85
C LEU A 298 24.77 -22.57 -5.33
N GLY A 299 25.59 -23.12 -6.24
CA GLY A 299 25.32 -23.08 -7.68
C GLY A 299 25.09 -21.66 -8.19
N HIS A 300 23.93 -21.41 -8.77
CA HIS A 300 23.56 -20.08 -9.30
C HIS A 300 23.38 -19.01 -8.22
N ASN A 301 23.21 -19.38 -6.96
CA ASN A 301 23.11 -18.45 -5.83
C ASN A 301 24.49 -18.11 -5.21
N GLN A 302 25.57 -18.73 -5.70
CA GLN A 302 26.92 -18.48 -5.19
C GLN A 302 27.30 -17.00 -5.33
N ALA A 303 27.59 -16.34 -4.20
CA ALA A 303 28.05 -14.95 -4.12
C ALA A 303 27.14 -13.95 -4.88
N ARG A 304 25.81 -14.10 -4.76
CA ARG A 304 24.83 -13.19 -5.36
C ARG A 304 24.32 -12.17 -4.36
N LYS A 305 23.96 -11.00 -4.87
CA LYS A 305 23.27 -9.93 -4.16
C LYS A 305 22.00 -9.58 -4.92
N ASN A 306 20.91 -9.31 -4.21
CA ASN A 306 19.63 -9.00 -4.83
C ASN A 306 18.77 -8.08 -3.94
N TRP A 307 17.61 -7.67 -4.45
CA TRP A 307 16.65 -6.89 -3.68
C TRP A 307 16.29 -7.58 -2.35
N ASN A 308 15.99 -8.87 -2.38
CA ASN A 308 15.55 -9.63 -1.21
C ASN A 308 16.60 -9.69 -0.09
N SER A 309 17.88 -9.63 -0.43
CA SER A 309 18.96 -9.64 0.57
C SER A 309 19.41 -8.25 1.00
N VAL A 310 19.12 -7.20 0.21
CA VAL A 310 19.53 -5.83 0.53
C VAL A 310 18.33 -5.01 1.03
N GLY A 311 17.28 -4.90 0.24
CA GLY A 311 16.19 -3.96 0.48
C GLY A 311 15.12 -4.43 1.45
N ASP A 312 14.83 -5.72 1.48
CA ASP A 312 13.75 -6.28 2.32
C ASP A 312 14.01 -6.17 3.83
N HIS A 313 15.25 -5.91 4.26
CA HIS A 313 15.55 -5.57 5.65
C HIS A 313 14.67 -4.41 6.16
N ALA A 314 14.49 -3.38 5.35
CA ALA A 314 13.82 -2.16 5.78
C ALA A 314 12.33 -2.39 6.12
N PRO A 315 11.48 -2.83 5.18
CA PRO A 315 10.05 -2.93 5.44
C PRO A 315 9.68 -4.09 6.39
N ALA A 316 10.44 -5.17 6.37
CA ALA A 316 10.07 -6.35 7.15
C ALA A 316 10.18 -6.12 8.66
N TYR A 317 11.26 -5.48 9.14
CA TYR A 317 11.49 -5.36 10.58
C TYR A 317 12.25 -4.10 11.03
N LEU A 318 13.22 -3.57 10.26
CA LEU A 318 14.08 -2.48 10.73
C LEU A 318 13.33 -1.17 11.00
N ILE A 319 12.38 -0.82 10.12
CA ILE A 319 11.53 0.35 10.32
C ILE A 319 10.75 0.21 11.63
N ASN A 320 10.14 -0.95 11.87
CA ASN A 320 9.39 -1.21 13.09
C ASN A 320 10.27 -1.24 14.35
N LEU A 321 11.51 -1.76 14.27
CA LEU A 321 12.49 -1.66 15.37
C LEU A 321 12.87 -0.22 15.66
N TRP A 322 13.11 0.58 14.62
CA TRP A 322 13.41 2.00 14.80
C TRP A 322 12.22 2.74 15.41
N LEU A 323 11.01 2.54 14.90
CA LEU A 323 9.78 3.15 15.42
C LEU A 323 9.55 2.80 16.90
N ALA A 324 9.86 1.58 17.32
CA ALA A 324 9.68 1.14 18.69
C ALA A 324 10.78 1.63 19.65
N THR A 325 12.01 1.80 19.17
CA THR A 325 13.18 2.04 20.03
C THR A 325 13.79 3.42 19.88
N GLY A 326 13.65 4.08 18.73
CA GLY A 326 14.38 5.30 18.39
C GLY A 326 15.89 5.11 18.28
N ASN A 327 16.38 3.85 18.19
CA ASN A 327 17.83 3.56 18.19
C ASN A 327 18.46 3.93 16.86
N ASN A 328 19.42 4.85 16.89
CA ASN A 328 20.15 5.33 15.72
C ASN A 328 20.93 4.22 14.97
N ALA A 329 21.27 3.11 15.61
CA ALA A 329 21.91 2.00 14.91
C ALA A 329 20.99 1.43 13.81
N TYR A 330 19.68 1.34 14.07
CA TYR A 330 18.71 0.89 13.05
C TYR A 330 18.50 1.94 11.97
N ALA A 331 18.45 3.22 12.31
CA ALA A 331 18.41 4.30 11.32
C ALA A 331 19.65 4.31 10.41
N ASN A 332 20.83 4.02 10.94
CA ASN A 332 22.07 3.91 10.17
C ASN A 332 22.07 2.66 9.26
N PHE A 333 21.49 1.56 9.72
CA PHE A 333 21.36 0.36 8.89
C PHE A 333 20.34 0.61 7.73
N LEU A 334 19.22 1.27 8.01
CA LEU A 334 18.29 1.72 6.97
C LEU A 334 18.98 2.62 5.95
N GLU A 335 19.75 3.60 6.40
CA GLU A 335 20.51 4.50 5.53
C GLU A 335 21.50 3.73 4.64
N TYR A 336 22.28 2.81 5.21
CA TYR A 336 23.21 1.96 4.46
C TYR A 336 22.49 1.15 3.37
N THR A 337 21.32 0.59 3.70
CA THR A 337 20.48 -0.17 2.76
C THR A 337 20.06 0.71 1.58
N PHE A 338 19.53 1.91 1.86
CA PHE A 338 19.00 2.76 0.79
C PHE A 338 20.07 3.51 0.02
N ASP A 339 21.22 3.81 0.62
CA ASP A 339 22.39 4.29 -0.12
C ASP A 339 22.85 3.22 -1.13
N THR A 340 22.91 1.95 -0.71
CA THR A 340 23.27 0.83 -1.59
C THR A 340 22.26 0.69 -2.74
N ILE A 341 20.96 0.80 -2.46
CA ILE A 341 19.92 0.72 -3.49
C ILE A 341 20.02 1.91 -4.44
N ALA A 342 20.12 3.13 -3.92
CA ALA A 342 20.18 4.33 -4.74
C ALA A 342 21.41 4.38 -5.66
N GLU A 343 22.52 3.78 -5.22
CA GLU A 343 23.75 3.72 -6.01
C GLU A 343 23.77 2.58 -7.02
N ARG A 344 23.31 1.36 -6.64
CA ARG A 344 23.56 0.13 -7.39
C ARG A 344 22.41 -0.34 -8.28
N PHE A 345 21.14 -0.07 -7.89
CA PHE A 345 19.98 -0.63 -8.56
C PHE A 345 19.51 0.11 -9.82
N PRO A 346 19.67 1.45 -9.97
CA PRO A 346 19.24 2.15 -11.17
C PRO A 346 19.89 1.61 -12.44
N ASP A 347 19.08 1.37 -13.50
CA ASP A 347 19.52 0.87 -14.80
C ASP A 347 18.76 1.58 -15.96
N TYR A 348 18.49 2.87 -15.79
CA TYR A 348 17.58 3.62 -16.67
C TYR A 348 18.14 3.95 -18.05
N GLU A 349 19.36 3.58 -18.35
CA GLU A 349 19.89 3.58 -19.72
C GLU A 349 19.34 2.42 -20.54
N ASN A 350 18.97 1.32 -19.89
CA ASN A 350 18.56 0.07 -20.55
C ASN A 350 17.09 -0.26 -20.33
N SER A 351 16.47 0.20 -19.22
CA SER A 351 15.13 -0.23 -18.83
C SER A 351 14.46 0.82 -17.95
N PRO A 352 13.11 0.97 -17.97
CA PRO A 352 12.40 1.76 -16.99
C PRO A 352 12.39 1.14 -15.57
N PHE A 353 12.86 -0.11 -15.43
CA PHE A 353 12.92 -0.84 -14.18
C PHE A 353 14.34 -0.90 -13.63
N VAL A 354 14.47 -1.00 -12.31
CA VAL A 354 15.75 -1.25 -11.65
C VAL A 354 16.33 -2.62 -12.03
N GLN A 355 17.64 -2.79 -11.87
CA GLN A 355 18.27 -4.09 -11.85
C GLN A 355 18.17 -4.68 -10.45
N GLU A 356 17.79 -5.95 -10.33
CA GLU A 356 17.53 -6.58 -9.03
C GLU A 356 18.53 -7.68 -8.63
N LYS A 357 19.29 -8.21 -9.58
CA LYS A 357 20.27 -9.30 -9.34
C LYS A 357 21.66 -8.92 -9.79
N PHE A 358 22.64 -9.21 -8.93
CA PHE A 358 24.03 -8.84 -9.12
C PHE A 358 24.98 -9.94 -8.68
N PHE A 359 26.14 -9.98 -9.30
CA PHE A 359 27.31 -10.68 -8.78
C PHE A 359 27.90 -9.92 -7.56
N ALA A 360 28.87 -10.54 -6.91
CA ALA A 360 29.51 -9.97 -5.71
C ALA A 360 30.10 -8.57 -5.93
N ASP A 361 30.57 -8.28 -7.15
CA ASP A 361 31.18 -7.01 -7.56
C ASP A 361 30.17 -5.96 -8.10
N TRP A 362 28.89 -6.21 -7.92
CA TRP A 362 27.76 -5.41 -8.44
C TRP A 362 27.61 -5.39 -9.97
N SER A 363 28.36 -6.23 -10.69
CA SER A 363 28.03 -6.48 -12.10
C SER A 363 26.66 -7.17 -12.21
N LYS A 364 25.90 -6.83 -13.26
CA LYS A 364 24.53 -7.29 -13.44
C LYS A 364 24.49 -8.79 -13.75
N ASP A 365 23.73 -9.57 -12.99
CA ASP A 365 23.46 -10.96 -13.31
C ASP A 365 22.21 -11.08 -14.18
N GLN A 366 22.43 -11.32 -15.47
CA GLN A 366 21.39 -11.56 -16.47
C GLN A 366 21.50 -12.97 -17.07
N SER A 367 22.32 -13.81 -16.49
CA SER A 367 22.63 -15.15 -17.00
C SER A 367 21.69 -16.23 -16.45
N TRP A 368 20.81 -15.87 -15.51
CA TRP A 368 20.15 -16.83 -14.66
C TRP A 368 18.65 -16.97 -14.88
N GLY A 369 18.22 -18.16 -15.28
CA GLY A 369 16.87 -18.70 -15.23
C GLY A 369 15.73 -17.73 -15.56
N TRP A 370 14.68 -17.81 -14.82
CA TRP A 370 13.49 -16.99 -14.98
C TRP A 370 13.71 -15.50 -14.68
N GLN A 371 14.79 -15.16 -14.01
CA GLN A 371 15.17 -13.77 -13.67
C GLN A 371 15.85 -13.04 -14.85
N GLN A 372 16.25 -13.76 -15.89
CA GLN A 372 16.84 -13.16 -17.07
C GLN A 372 15.81 -12.27 -17.78
N ASN A 373 16.16 -10.99 -18.00
CA ASN A 373 15.31 -10.00 -18.62
C ASN A 373 13.90 -9.87 -17.99
N ARG A 374 13.81 -9.99 -16.66
CA ARG A 374 12.53 -9.86 -15.94
C ARG A 374 12.54 -8.70 -14.96
N ALA A 375 11.40 -8.02 -14.84
CA ALA A 375 11.16 -6.97 -13.88
C ALA A 375 9.93 -7.32 -13.06
N VAL A 376 10.10 -7.24 -11.73
CA VAL A 376 9.00 -7.35 -10.77
C VAL A 376 8.48 -5.94 -10.51
N VAL A 377 7.27 -5.65 -10.97
CA VAL A 377 6.70 -4.29 -10.93
C VAL A 377 6.61 -3.79 -9.49
N GLY A 378 6.12 -4.61 -8.58
CA GLY A 378 5.96 -4.25 -7.16
C GLY A 378 7.27 -3.95 -6.45
N HIS A 379 8.40 -4.58 -6.80
CA HIS A 379 9.69 -4.25 -6.20
C HIS A 379 10.12 -2.82 -6.53
N ASN A 380 9.90 -2.36 -7.78
CA ASN A 380 10.17 -0.97 -8.13
C ASN A 380 9.33 0.00 -7.28
N LEU A 381 8.03 -0.28 -7.16
CA LEU A 381 7.13 0.52 -6.32
C LEU A 381 7.52 0.46 -4.84
N LYS A 382 7.92 -0.72 -4.34
CA LYS A 382 8.40 -0.91 -2.96
C LYS A 382 9.67 -0.09 -2.68
N ILE A 383 10.58 0.00 -3.63
CA ILE A 383 11.75 0.88 -3.55
C ILE A 383 11.29 2.34 -3.43
N ALA A 384 10.35 2.79 -4.27
CA ALA A 384 9.92 4.18 -4.28
C ALA A 384 9.34 4.64 -2.94
N TRP A 385 8.41 3.86 -2.35
CA TRP A 385 7.80 4.30 -1.09
C TRP A 385 8.73 4.16 0.11
N ASN A 386 9.64 3.18 0.12
CA ASN A 386 10.64 3.09 1.18
C ASN A 386 11.70 4.20 1.08
N LEU A 387 12.14 4.59 -0.11
CA LEU A 387 13.00 5.77 -0.32
C LEU A 387 12.30 7.05 0.18
N THR A 388 11.00 7.18 -0.04
CA THR A 388 10.23 8.33 0.47
C THR A 388 10.20 8.34 2.00
N ARG A 389 10.00 7.20 2.65
CA ARG A 389 10.12 7.05 4.11
C ARG A 389 11.52 7.42 4.59
N MET A 390 12.55 6.97 3.88
CA MET A 390 13.94 7.33 4.21
C MET A 390 14.24 8.81 4.02
N HIS A 391 13.65 9.46 3.02
CA HIS A 391 13.72 10.91 2.87
C HIS A 391 13.10 11.63 4.07
N ASN A 392 11.99 11.13 4.61
CA ASN A 392 11.39 11.68 5.83
C ASN A 392 12.24 11.44 7.09
N LEU A 393 12.98 10.33 7.15
CA LEU A 393 13.84 9.99 8.30
C LEU A 393 15.21 10.66 8.25
N LYS A 394 15.89 10.55 7.11
CA LYS A 394 17.23 11.08 6.84
C LYS A 394 17.24 11.70 5.43
N PRO A 395 16.86 12.97 5.29
CA PRO A 395 16.70 13.62 3.99
C PRO A 395 17.96 13.56 3.13
N LYS A 396 17.81 13.04 1.90
CA LYS A 396 18.82 13.06 0.85
C LYS A 396 18.15 13.31 -0.50
N ASP A 397 18.73 14.19 -1.31
CA ASP A 397 18.23 14.51 -2.66
C ASP A 397 18.16 13.26 -3.55
N GLY A 398 19.09 12.32 -3.38
CA GLY A 398 19.10 11.05 -4.11
C GLY A 398 17.91 10.15 -3.82
N TYR A 399 17.41 10.15 -2.59
CA TYR A 399 16.22 9.36 -2.21
C TYR A 399 14.96 9.90 -2.86
N GLU A 400 14.71 11.21 -2.75
CA GLU A 400 13.59 11.87 -3.39
C GLU A 400 13.64 11.72 -4.91
N SER A 401 14.79 12.00 -5.51
CA SER A 401 14.99 11.95 -6.95
C SER A 401 14.70 10.57 -7.53
N LEU A 402 15.20 9.50 -6.89
CA LEU A 402 14.98 8.14 -7.35
C LEU A 402 13.52 7.71 -7.12
N ALA A 403 12.93 8.03 -5.95
CA ALA A 403 11.54 7.72 -5.66
C ALA A 403 10.59 8.35 -6.69
N ARG A 404 10.75 9.63 -6.99
CA ARG A 404 9.96 10.35 -8.01
C ARG A 404 10.18 9.79 -9.41
N LYS A 405 11.41 9.39 -9.75
CA LYS A 405 11.71 8.80 -11.06
C LYS A 405 11.00 7.46 -11.24
N ILE A 406 11.06 6.58 -10.26
CA ILE A 406 10.32 5.32 -10.29
C ILE A 406 8.82 5.59 -10.42
N ALA A 407 8.27 6.47 -9.58
CA ALA A 407 6.84 6.79 -9.59
C ALA A 407 6.37 7.36 -10.94
N ALA A 408 7.22 8.10 -11.64
CA ALA A 408 6.89 8.65 -12.96
C ALA A 408 6.96 7.58 -14.09
N LEU A 409 7.86 6.59 -13.98
CA LEU A 409 8.05 5.57 -15.02
C LEU A 409 7.04 4.41 -14.92
N MET A 410 6.68 4.02 -13.69
CA MET A 410 5.90 2.81 -13.45
C MET A 410 4.49 2.80 -14.06
N PRO A 411 3.71 3.91 -14.11
CA PRO A 411 2.41 3.88 -14.74
C PRO A 411 2.43 3.43 -16.20
N ALA A 412 3.41 3.89 -16.98
CA ALA A 412 3.54 3.50 -18.37
C ALA A 412 4.13 2.10 -18.58
N ALA A 413 4.99 1.63 -17.64
CA ALA A 413 5.73 0.39 -17.80
C ALA A 413 5.08 -0.83 -17.13
N GLY A 414 4.38 -0.64 -16.01
CA GLY A 414 3.89 -1.72 -15.17
C GLY A 414 2.40 -1.71 -14.85
N SER A 415 1.64 -0.65 -15.20
CA SER A 415 0.19 -0.61 -14.99
C SER A 415 -0.60 -1.07 -16.23
N ASP A 416 -1.83 -1.51 -16.01
CA ASP A 416 -2.80 -1.78 -17.07
C ASP A 416 -3.66 -0.53 -17.30
N GLY A 417 -3.27 0.29 -18.26
CA GLY A 417 -3.95 1.56 -18.55
C GLY A 417 -5.40 1.40 -19.02
N GLN A 418 -5.80 0.23 -19.55
CA GLN A 418 -7.19 -0.01 -19.96
C GLN A 418 -8.05 -0.54 -18.82
N ARG A 419 -7.56 -1.55 -18.08
CA ARG A 419 -8.35 -2.30 -17.11
C ARG A 419 -8.12 -1.85 -15.68
N GLY A 420 -7.08 -1.03 -15.45
CA GLY A 420 -6.62 -0.66 -14.12
C GLY A 420 -5.78 -1.76 -13.44
N GLY A 421 -5.18 -1.41 -12.33
CA GLY A 421 -4.30 -2.32 -11.57
C GLY A 421 -2.91 -2.49 -12.19
N TRP A 422 -2.09 -3.31 -11.54
CA TRP A 422 -0.66 -3.47 -11.83
C TRP A 422 -0.32 -4.90 -12.17
N TYR A 423 0.50 -5.07 -13.21
CA TYR A 423 0.99 -6.38 -13.62
C TYR A 423 1.97 -6.97 -12.62
N ASP A 424 2.14 -8.29 -12.67
CA ASP A 424 3.03 -9.03 -11.78
C ASP A 424 4.49 -8.93 -12.25
N VAL A 425 4.86 -9.69 -13.25
CA VAL A 425 6.21 -9.73 -13.82
C VAL A 425 6.16 -9.47 -15.32
N VAL A 426 7.00 -8.54 -15.75
CA VAL A 426 7.12 -8.15 -17.17
C VAL A 426 8.57 -8.31 -17.65
N GLU A 427 8.78 -8.32 -18.96
CA GLU A 427 10.13 -8.27 -19.52
C GLU A 427 10.72 -6.87 -19.31
N ARG A 428 11.96 -6.79 -18.79
CA ARG A 428 12.63 -5.52 -18.46
C ARG A 428 12.91 -4.64 -19.67
N THR A 429 13.31 -5.26 -20.78
CA THR A 429 13.77 -4.56 -21.99
C THR A 429 12.81 -4.79 -23.13
N LEU A 430 12.66 -3.78 -23.97
CA LEU A 430 11.89 -3.87 -25.21
C LEU A 430 12.76 -4.41 -26.35
N GLU A 431 12.25 -5.33 -27.13
CA GLU A 431 12.87 -5.74 -28.39
C GLU A 431 12.69 -4.67 -29.49
N PRO A 432 13.53 -4.64 -30.52
CA PRO A 432 13.38 -3.69 -31.60
C PRO A 432 11.99 -3.74 -32.25
N GLY A 433 11.31 -2.57 -32.26
CA GLY A 433 9.94 -2.42 -32.77
C GLY A 433 8.82 -2.74 -31.81
N GLN A 434 9.11 -3.19 -30.59
CA GLN A 434 8.16 -3.42 -29.53
C GLN A 434 7.81 -2.08 -28.83
N LYS A 435 6.53 -1.87 -28.52
CA LYS A 435 6.04 -0.63 -27.86
C LYS A 435 5.69 -0.82 -26.39
N HIS A 436 5.41 -2.05 -25.97
CA HIS A 436 4.99 -2.39 -24.63
C HIS A 436 5.78 -3.57 -24.10
N HIS A 437 6.04 -3.58 -22.79
CA HIS A 437 6.64 -4.72 -22.10
C HIS A 437 5.69 -5.91 -22.15
N ARG A 438 6.21 -7.09 -22.50
CA ARG A 438 5.44 -8.32 -22.49
C ARG A 438 5.34 -8.90 -21.10
N PHE A 439 4.26 -9.63 -20.83
CA PHE A 439 4.17 -10.45 -19.63
C PHE A 439 5.27 -11.51 -19.64
N ALA A 440 5.90 -11.69 -18.51
CA ALA A 440 6.92 -12.72 -18.38
C ALA A 440 6.30 -14.11 -18.22
N TRP A 441 5.11 -14.19 -17.64
CA TRP A 441 4.37 -15.42 -17.42
C TRP A 441 3.04 -15.42 -18.17
N HIS A 442 2.07 -14.62 -17.73
CA HIS A 442 0.75 -14.44 -18.34
C HIS A 442 0.14 -13.13 -17.82
N ASP A 443 -1.03 -12.76 -18.31
CA ASP A 443 -1.71 -11.50 -18.01
C ASP A 443 -2.35 -11.48 -16.62
N ARG A 444 -1.64 -11.91 -15.59
CA ARG A 444 -2.09 -11.91 -14.21
C ARG A 444 -1.67 -10.67 -13.44
N LYS A 445 -2.44 -10.39 -12.40
CA LYS A 445 -2.16 -9.36 -11.40
C LYS A 445 -2.17 -10.01 -10.02
N ALA A 446 -1.11 -9.82 -9.24
CA ALA A 446 -0.99 -10.38 -7.90
C ALA A 446 -1.39 -9.34 -6.85
N TRP A 447 -1.94 -9.78 -5.71
CA TRP A 447 -2.44 -8.94 -4.63
C TRP A 447 -1.38 -8.00 -4.06
N TRP A 448 -0.18 -8.52 -3.82
CA TRP A 448 0.92 -7.75 -3.20
C TRP A 448 1.46 -6.65 -4.11
N GLN A 449 1.40 -6.83 -5.43
CA GLN A 449 1.80 -5.79 -6.40
C GLN A 449 0.85 -4.59 -6.34
N GLN A 450 -0.46 -4.84 -6.14
CA GLN A 450 -1.44 -3.77 -5.96
C GLN A 450 -1.18 -3.01 -4.66
N GLU A 451 -0.89 -3.71 -3.57
CA GLU A 451 -0.48 -3.09 -2.31
C GLU A 451 0.69 -2.14 -2.51
N GLN A 452 1.78 -2.62 -3.17
CA GLN A 452 2.99 -1.81 -3.38
C GLN A 452 2.67 -0.52 -4.14
N ALA A 453 1.76 -0.58 -5.10
CA ALA A 453 1.34 0.59 -5.85
C ALA A 453 0.52 1.56 -5.00
N ILE A 454 -0.47 1.06 -4.25
CA ILE A 454 -1.29 1.89 -3.36
C ILE A 454 -0.40 2.61 -2.35
N LEU A 455 0.48 1.87 -1.68
CA LEU A 455 1.37 2.43 -0.67
C LEU A 455 2.38 3.41 -1.27
N ALA A 456 2.98 3.09 -2.43
CA ALA A 456 3.90 3.99 -3.10
C ALA A 456 3.25 5.35 -3.36
N TYR A 457 2.10 5.37 -3.99
CA TYR A 457 1.46 6.62 -4.37
C TYR A 457 0.79 7.36 -3.19
N LEU A 458 0.27 6.65 -2.18
CA LEU A 458 -0.20 7.27 -0.94
C LEU A 458 0.95 7.97 -0.17
N ILE A 459 2.08 7.28 -0.04
CA ILE A 459 3.24 7.77 0.72
C ILE A 459 3.93 8.93 0.01
N LEU A 460 4.10 8.82 -1.32
CA LEU A 460 4.63 9.92 -2.13
C LEU A 460 3.70 11.15 -2.06
N ASN A 461 2.37 10.94 -2.19
CA ASN A 461 1.40 12.02 -2.05
C ASN A 461 1.46 12.66 -0.65
N GLY A 462 1.49 11.85 0.41
CA GLY A 462 1.57 12.35 1.78
C GLY A 462 2.83 13.14 2.09
N THR A 463 3.94 12.83 1.41
CA THR A 463 5.23 13.51 1.61
C THR A 463 5.39 14.73 0.69
N PHE A 464 5.02 14.61 -0.59
CA PHE A 464 5.32 15.62 -1.59
C PHE A 464 4.12 16.47 -2.04
N GLY A 465 2.88 16.06 -1.69
CA GLY A 465 1.66 16.83 -1.97
C GLY A 465 1.26 16.92 -3.45
N ASP A 466 1.76 16.02 -4.32
CA ASP A 466 1.47 16.05 -5.75
C ASP A 466 0.17 15.27 -6.07
N GLY A 467 -0.81 15.97 -6.66
CA GLY A 467 -2.11 15.41 -7.00
C GLY A 467 -2.06 14.26 -8.00
N VAL A 468 -0.99 14.15 -8.80
CA VAL A 468 -0.77 13.01 -9.70
C VAL A 468 -0.58 11.72 -8.90
N TYR A 469 0.12 11.79 -7.77
CA TYR A 469 0.28 10.63 -6.89
C TYR A 469 -1.05 10.23 -6.25
N LEU A 470 -1.86 11.18 -5.81
CA LEU A 470 -3.19 10.88 -5.28
C LEU A 470 -4.09 10.19 -6.31
N LYS A 471 -4.05 10.65 -7.58
CA LYS A 471 -4.75 9.99 -8.69
C LYS A 471 -4.35 8.51 -8.81
N TYR A 472 -3.06 8.22 -8.87
CA TYR A 472 -2.58 6.83 -8.99
C TYR A 472 -2.84 5.99 -7.73
N ALA A 473 -2.79 6.58 -6.55
CA ALA A 473 -3.19 5.91 -5.31
C ALA A 473 -4.67 5.48 -5.36
N ARG A 474 -5.56 6.38 -5.79
CA ARG A 474 -6.99 6.12 -5.92
C ARG A 474 -7.30 5.06 -6.97
N GLU A 475 -6.70 5.15 -8.16
CA GLU A 475 -6.87 4.15 -9.21
C GLU A 475 -6.37 2.76 -8.79
N SER A 476 -5.23 2.70 -8.09
CA SER A 476 -4.67 1.45 -7.56
C SER A 476 -5.55 0.85 -6.47
N ALA A 477 -5.99 1.66 -5.50
CA ALA A 477 -6.90 1.25 -4.44
C ALA A 477 -8.26 0.82 -4.99
N ALA A 478 -8.75 1.50 -6.04
CA ALA A 478 -9.97 1.13 -6.73
C ALA A 478 -9.90 -0.30 -7.29
N PHE A 479 -8.82 -0.65 -7.99
CA PHE A 479 -8.66 -1.98 -8.54
C PHE A 479 -8.58 -3.05 -7.45
N TYR A 480 -7.78 -2.81 -6.41
CA TYR A 480 -7.66 -3.76 -5.29
C TYR A 480 -9.01 -4.00 -4.59
N ASN A 481 -9.71 -2.93 -4.23
CA ASN A 481 -10.98 -3.05 -3.51
C ASN A 481 -12.12 -3.62 -4.37
N ALA A 482 -12.10 -3.40 -5.70
CA ALA A 482 -13.14 -3.93 -6.59
C ALA A 482 -12.92 -5.40 -6.97
N TRP A 483 -11.65 -5.87 -7.11
CA TRP A 483 -11.37 -7.13 -7.76
C TRP A 483 -10.56 -8.14 -6.92
N PHE A 484 -9.88 -7.71 -5.87
CA PHE A 484 -9.10 -8.61 -5.01
C PHE A 484 -9.83 -9.03 -3.74
N LEU A 485 -10.79 -8.26 -3.25
CA LEU A 485 -11.53 -8.62 -2.06
C LEU A 485 -12.55 -9.72 -2.35
N ASP A 486 -12.45 -10.86 -1.67
CA ASP A 486 -13.50 -11.86 -1.72
C ASP A 486 -14.60 -11.54 -0.72
N THR A 487 -15.59 -10.79 -1.16
CA THR A 487 -16.71 -10.36 -0.32
C THR A 487 -17.72 -11.46 -0.01
N SER A 488 -17.57 -12.66 -0.58
CA SER A 488 -18.45 -13.82 -0.34
C SER A 488 -17.92 -14.77 0.72
N VAL A 489 -16.61 -15.05 0.70
CA VAL A 489 -15.96 -15.97 1.64
C VAL A 489 -15.13 -15.24 2.69
N GLY A 490 -14.57 -14.09 2.31
CA GLY A 490 -13.61 -13.34 3.10
C GLY A 490 -12.17 -13.52 2.61
N GLY A 491 -11.25 -12.68 3.11
CA GLY A 491 -9.87 -12.64 2.65
C GLY A 491 -9.72 -12.03 1.27
N VAL A 492 -8.58 -12.26 0.65
CA VAL A 492 -8.26 -11.72 -0.69
C VAL A 492 -7.83 -12.82 -1.64
N TYR A 493 -8.08 -12.62 -2.93
CA TYR A 493 -7.55 -13.49 -3.97
C TYR A 493 -6.03 -13.29 -4.10
N PHE A 494 -5.29 -14.39 -4.30
CA PHE A 494 -3.86 -14.35 -4.56
C PHE A 494 -3.55 -13.67 -5.89
N ASN A 495 -4.22 -14.14 -6.95
CA ASN A 495 -4.12 -13.59 -8.28
C ASN A 495 -5.50 -13.35 -8.88
N VAL A 496 -5.57 -12.34 -9.76
CA VAL A 496 -6.66 -12.16 -10.70
C VAL A 496 -6.10 -12.04 -12.10
N LEU A 497 -6.88 -12.39 -13.10
CA LEU A 497 -6.56 -12.12 -14.50
C LEU A 497 -6.62 -10.60 -14.76
N ALA A 498 -6.04 -10.15 -15.86
CA ALA A 498 -6.01 -8.73 -16.19
C ALA A 498 -7.39 -8.06 -16.20
N ASN A 499 -8.45 -8.80 -16.53
CA ASN A 499 -9.83 -8.34 -16.56
C ASN A 499 -10.57 -8.42 -15.20
N GLY A 500 -9.86 -8.69 -14.10
CA GLY A 500 -10.43 -8.73 -12.75
C GLY A 500 -11.02 -10.08 -12.33
N HIS A 501 -11.10 -11.08 -13.21
CA HIS A 501 -11.56 -12.41 -12.81
C HIS A 501 -10.57 -13.10 -11.87
N PRO A 502 -11.02 -13.71 -10.77
CA PRO A 502 -10.17 -14.51 -9.91
C PRO A 502 -9.46 -15.64 -10.68
N TYR A 503 -8.24 -15.93 -10.30
CA TYR A 503 -7.47 -17.03 -10.87
C TYR A 503 -7.85 -18.34 -10.18
N GLU A 504 -8.80 -19.07 -10.77
CA GLU A 504 -9.44 -20.23 -10.16
C GLU A 504 -8.72 -21.56 -10.39
N LEU A 505 -7.61 -21.54 -11.12
CA LEU A 505 -6.87 -22.75 -11.51
C LEU A 505 -5.49 -22.81 -10.82
N GLY A 506 -5.01 -24.04 -10.60
CA GLY A 506 -3.67 -24.28 -10.06
C GLY A 506 -3.53 -24.02 -8.56
N THR A 507 -2.30 -23.97 -8.09
CA THR A 507 -1.95 -23.84 -6.66
C THR A 507 -2.14 -22.43 -6.12
N GLU A 508 -2.25 -21.43 -6.99
CA GLU A 508 -2.32 -20.02 -6.64
C GLU A 508 -3.76 -19.48 -6.49
N ARG A 509 -4.75 -20.37 -6.45
CA ARG A 509 -6.15 -20.04 -6.19
C ARG A 509 -6.51 -19.94 -4.71
N GLY A 510 -5.64 -20.47 -3.84
CA GLY A 510 -5.89 -20.51 -2.40
C GLY A 510 -5.72 -19.15 -1.72
N LYS A 511 -6.05 -19.11 -0.45
CA LYS A 511 -5.94 -17.93 0.44
C LYS A 511 -4.70 -17.99 1.34
N GLY A 512 -3.92 -19.06 1.26
CA GLY A 512 -2.64 -19.27 1.93
C GLY A 512 -1.77 -20.26 1.17
N SER A 513 -0.47 -19.98 1.10
CA SER A 513 0.58 -20.83 0.54
C SER A 513 1.94 -20.34 1.02
N HIS A 514 3.03 -21.01 0.62
CA HIS A 514 4.39 -20.54 0.90
C HIS A 514 4.67 -19.11 0.40
N SER A 515 3.95 -18.64 -0.62
CA SER A 515 4.09 -17.30 -1.18
C SER A 515 3.01 -16.33 -0.73
N MET A 516 1.92 -16.83 -0.15
CA MET A 516 0.78 -16.02 0.28
C MET A 516 0.44 -16.28 1.73
N SER A 517 0.60 -15.26 2.53
CA SER A 517 0.13 -15.17 3.91
C SER A 517 -0.62 -13.86 4.10
N GLY A 518 -1.09 -13.59 5.31
CA GLY A 518 -1.77 -12.33 5.59
C GLY A 518 -0.93 -11.06 5.46
N TYR A 519 0.42 -11.13 5.41
CA TYR A 519 1.32 -9.98 5.54
C TYR A 519 0.91 -8.77 4.71
N HIS A 520 0.92 -8.91 3.40
CA HIS A 520 0.69 -7.80 2.48
C HIS A 520 -0.71 -7.17 2.62
N SER A 521 -1.75 -7.99 2.80
CA SER A 521 -3.11 -7.48 2.96
C SER A 521 -3.29 -6.71 4.28
N PHE A 522 -2.64 -7.18 5.36
CA PHE A 522 -2.66 -6.48 6.65
C PHE A 522 -1.76 -5.25 6.64
N GLU A 523 -0.58 -5.30 6.00
CA GLU A 523 0.30 -4.14 5.84
C GLU A 523 -0.42 -3.04 5.07
N LEU A 524 -1.09 -3.39 3.96
CA LEU A 524 -1.89 -2.44 3.18
C LEU A 524 -2.99 -1.82 4.04
N ALA A 525 -3.77 -2.62 4.77
CA ALA A 525 -4.87 -2.09 5.57
C ALA A 525 -4.36 -1.20 6.71
N TYR A 526 -3.25 -1.57 7.36
CA TYR A 526 -2.63 -0.77 8.41
C TYR A 526 -2.07 0.56 7.86
N LEU A 527 -1.19 0.52 6.87
CA LEU A 527 -0.60 1.72 6.29
C LEU A 527 -1.62 2.54 5.48
N GLY A 528 -2.58 1.87 4.83
CA GLY A 528 -3.72 2.51 4.18
C GLY A 528 -4.53 3.37 5.15
N ALA A 529 -4.83 2.85 6.35
CA ALA A 529 -5.48 3.64 7.41
C ALA A 529 -4.61 4.83 7.83
N VAL A 530 -3.32 4.60 8.06
CA VAL A 530 -2.37 5.65 8.50
C VAL A 530 -2.34 6.80 7.49
N TYR A 531 -2.01 6.51 6.24
CA TYR A 531 -1.79 7.55 5.24
C TYR A 531 -3.11 8.17 4.75
N THR A 532 -4.16 7.38 4.56
CA THR A 532 -5.47 7.90 4.15
C THR A 532 -6.03 8.82 5.21
N ASN A 533 -6.13 8.38 6.47
CA ASN A 533 -6.73 9.20 7.51
C ASN A 533 -5.87 10.44 7.82
N LEU A 534 -4.59 10.25 8.11
CA LEU A 534 -3.77 11.36 8.61
C LEU A 534 -3.33 12.34 7.51
N LEU A 535 -3.02 11.85 6.30
CA LEU A 535 -2.38 12.68 5.27
C LEU A 535 -3.27 13.00 4.05
N VAL A 536 -4.28 12.17 3.74
CA VAL A 536 -5.21 12.43 2.64
C VAL A 536 -6.48 13.10 3.15
N THR A 537 -7.22 12.41 4.03
CA THR A 537 -8.54 12.90 4.48
C THR A 537 -8.49 13.78 5.73
N ARG A 538 -7.31 13.92 6.34
CA ARG A 538 -7.06 14.75 7.52
C ARG A 538 -8.00 14.41 8.68
N GLN A 539 -8.20 13.11 8.93
CA GLN A 539 -9.02 12.57 10.01
C GLN A 539 -8.13 12.00 11.12
N PRO A 540 -8.64 11.91 12.35
CA PRO A 540 -7.95 11.23 13.45
C PRO A 540 -7.69 9.75 13.14
N LEU A 541 -6.61 9.22 13.74
CA LEU A 541 -6.29 7.80 13.75
C LEU A 541 -6.14 7.32 15.18
N ASN A 542 -6.78 6.20 15.52
CA ASN A 542 -6.65 5.56 16.82
C ASN A 542 -5.71 4.37 16.73
N LEU A 543 -4.80 4.26 17.70
CA LEU A 543 -3.87 3.14 17.83
C LEU A 543 -3.90 2.58 19.25
N TRP A 544 -3.70 1.26 19.35
CA TRP A 544 -3.63 0.54 20.61
C TRP A 544 -2.30 -0.17 20.79
N PHE A 545 -1.80 -0.13 22.01
CA PHE A 545 -0.60 -0.81 22.46
C PHE A 545 -0.89 -1.54 23.76
N LYS A 546 -0.10 -2.55 24.08
CA LYS A 546 -0.25 -3.33 25.32
C LYS A 546 1.13 -3.63 25.92
N PRO A 547 1.81 -2.60 26.47
CA PRO A 547 3.09 -2.79 27.15
C PRO A 547 2.97 -3.85 28.25
N LYS A 548 3.86 -4.85 28.20
CA LYS A 548 3.99 -5.87 29.23
C LYS A 548 4.80 -5.34 30.41
N LYS A 549 4.61 -5.93 31.58
CA LYS A 549 5.44 -5.63 32.75
C LYS A 549 6.92 -5.81 32.42
N GLY A 550 7.72 -4.76 32.62
CA GLY A 550 9.15 -4.74 32.28
C GLY A 550 9.46 -4.63 30.79
N GLY A 551 8.45 -4.37 29.97
CA GLY A 551 8.61 -4.00 28.56
C GLY A 551 9.10 -2.55 28.39
N PHE A 552 9.65 -2.23 27.24
CA PHE A 552 10.23 -0.91 26.93
C PHE A 552 11.18 -0.42 28.04
N LYS A 553 12.39 -0.98 28.10
CA LYS A 553 13.36 -0.76 29.17
C LYS A 553 13.69 0.71 29.50
N ASP A 554 13.50 1.60 28.54
CA ASP A 554 13.65 3.05 28.71
C ASP A 554 12.39 3.74 29.27
N GLY A 555 11.32 2.99 29.54
CA GLY A 555 10.05 3.51 30.03
C GLY A 555 9.28 4.35 29.00
N ILE A 556 9.64 4.27 27.71
CA ILE A 556 9.05 5.09 26.65
C ILE A 556 8.34 4.22 25.63
N LEU A 557 7.04 4.41 25.49
CA LEU A 557 6.24 3.86 24.41
C LEU A 557 6.20 4.87 23.25
N ARG A 558 6.86 4.56 22.15
CA ARG A 558 6.84 5.35 20.92
C ARG A 558 5.64 4.96 20.08
N VAL A 559 4.83 5.94 19.69
CA VAL A 559 3.51 5.70 19.08
C VAL A 559 3.41 6.22 17.64
N SER A 560 4.54 6.62 17.04
CA SER A 560 4.53 6.99 15.62
C SER A 560 4.02 5.81 14.79
N PRO A 561 2.97 6.01 13.95
CA PRO A 561 2.39 4.90 13.20
C PRO A 561 3.31 4.39 12.10
N ASP A 562 4.11 5.29 11.51
CA ASP A 562 5.10 5.02 10.47
C ASP A 562 6.13 6.16 10.44
N ILE A 563 7.08 6.12 9.50
CA ILE A 563 8.01 7.23 9.20
C ILE A 563 7.28 8.26 8.34
N LEU A 564 6.49 9.09 9.00
CA LEU A 564 5.72 10.17 8.38
C LEU A 564 6.57 11.42 8.14
N PRO A 565 6.11 12.36 7.28
CA PRO A 565 6.74 13.67 7.16
C PRO A 565 6.87 14.33 8.54
N PRO A 566 8.06 14.85 8.90
CA PRO A 566 8.27 15.43 10.22
C PRO A 566 7.26 16.52 10.57
N GLY A 567 6.70 16.45 11.77
CA GLY A 567 5.72 17.42 12.26
C GLY A 567 4.33 17.35 11.62
N SER A 568 4.02 16.34 10.79
CA SER A 568 2.73 16.21 10.11
C SER A 568 1.59 15.72 11.00
N VAL A 569 1.90 15.10 12.13
CA VAL A 569 0.94 14.55 13.08
C VAL A 569 1.36 14.80 14.51
N ARG A 570 0.41 14.74 15.45
CA ARG A 570 0.65 14.85 16.89
C ARG A 570 -0.29 13.94 17.66
N ILE A 571 0.03 13.66 18.93
CA ILE A 571 -0.87 13.01 19.85
C ILE A 571 -1.91 14.04 20.33
N GLU A 572 -3.18 13.71 20.22
CA GLU A 572 -4.30 14.50 20.78
C GLU A 572 -4.70 14.01 22.17
N ALA A 573 -4.79 12.69 22.34
CA ALA A 573 -5.22 12.10 23.59
C ALA A 573 -4.56 10.73 23.83
N VAL A 574 -4.35 10.40 25.08
CA VAL A 574 -3.90 9.09 25.55
C VAL A 574 -4.80 8.61 26.67
N THR A 575 -5.16 7.32 26.65
CA THR A 575 -5.76 6.65 27.79
C THR A 575 -4.97 5.39 28.15
N ILE A 576 -4.92 5.06 29.44
CA ILE A 576 -4.39 3.78 29.93
C ILE A 576 -5.53 3.07 30.67
N ASP A 577 -5.84 1.84 30.23
CA ASP A 577 -6.96 1.02 30.73
C ASP A 577 -8.29 1.80 30.76
N GLY A 578 -8.50 2.66 29.73
CA GLY A 578 -9.67 3.53 29.58
C GLY A 578 -9.67 4.82 30.40
N ALA A 579 -8.69 5.05 31.29
CA ALA A 579 -8.56 6.29 32.01
C ALA A 579 -7.66 7.30 31.29
N PRO A 580 -8.02 8.62 31.25
CA PRO A 580 -7.17 9.64 30.65
C PRO A 580 -5.78 9.67 31.26
N TYR A 581 -4.76 9.81 30.41
CA TYR A 581 -3.36 9.85 30.82
C TYR A 581 -2.65 11.05 30.19
N ALA A 582 -1.86 11.79 31.00
CA ALA A 582 -1.32 13.09 30.59
C ALA A 582 0.21 13.12 30.39
N ASP A 583 0.94 12.07 30.80
CA ASP A 583 2.42 12.07 30.67
C ASP A 583 2.84 11.54 29.31
N PHE A 584 2.68 12.38 28.29
CA PHE A 584 3.11 12.11 26.93
C PHE A 584 3.69 13.37 26.28
N ASP A 585 4.50 13.16 25.24
CA ASP A 585 4.98 14.23 24.36
C ASP A 585 4.18 14.19 23.07
N ALA A 586 3.35 15.21 22.87
CA ALA A 586 2.41 15.26 21.76
C ALA A 586 3.13 15.31 20.40
N ASP A 587 4.15 16.14 20.26
CA ASP A 587 4.88 16.36 19.01
C ASP A 587 6.02 15.34 18.83
N GLY A 588 6.58 14.85 19.96
CA GLY A 588 7.57 13.77 19.96
C GLY A 588 7.00 12.38 19.73
N LEU A 589 5.66 12.23 19.70
CA LEU A 589 4.93 10.98 19.46
C LEU A 589 5.36 9.85 20.41
N PHE A 590 5.42 10.13 21.69
CA PHE A 590 5.71 9.10 22.70
C PHE A 590 4.96 9.33 24.02
N VAL A 591 4.71 8.23 24.72
CA VAL A 591 4.08 8.18 26.04
C VAL A 591 5.13 7.71 27.04
N ARG A 592 5.28 8.40 28.18
CA ARG A 592 6.08 7.91 29.31
C ARG A 592 5.24 6.94 30.10
N LEU A 593 5.68 5.69 30.16
CA LEU A 593 4.94 4.65 30.87
C LEU A 593 5.02 4.86 32.41
N PRO A 594 3.95 4.55 33.15
CA PRO A 594 3.99 4.62 34.62
C PRO A 594 5.10 3.71 35.16
N ALA A 595 5.80 4.15 36.20
CA ALA A 595 6.79 3.31 36.88
C ALA A 595 6.09 2.08 37.50
N ASP A 596 6.74 0.91 37.41
CA ASP A 596 6.25 -0.35 37.99
C ASP A 596 4.83 -0.79 37.52
N HIS A 597 4.44 -0.40 36.27
CA HIS A 597 3.17 -0.85 35.72
C HIS A 597 3.13 -2.38 35.54
N GLY A 598 1.94 -2.97 35.67
CA GLY A 598 1.63 -4.32 35.18
C GLY A 598 1.51 -4.36 33.67
N ASP A 599 0.83 -5.36 33.12
CA ASP A 599 0.38 -5.30 31.75
C ASP A 599 -0.74 -4.26 31.64
N ILE A 600 -0.59 -3.29 30.76
CA ILE A 600 -1.53 -2.16 30.60
C ILE A 600 -1.94 -2.03 29.12
N LYS A 601 -3.15 -1.53 28.87
CA LYS A 601 -3.64 -1.24 27.52
C LYS A 601 -3.63 0.26 27.28
N VAL A 602 -2.82 0.70 26.34
CA VAL A 602 -2.67 2.11 25.97
C VAL A 602 -3.41 2.37 24.68
N HIS A 603 -4.31 3.34 24.68
CA HIS A 603 -4.97 3.86 23.50
C HIS A 603 -4.44 5.26 23.22
N VAL A 604 -4.10 5.54 21.98
CA VAL A 604 -3.57 6.81 21.52
C VAL A 604 -4.39 7.31 20.34
N GLN A 605 -4.85 8.55 20.41
CA GLN A 605 -5.46 9.25 19.28
C GLN A 605 -4.43 10.19 18.67
N LEU A 606 -4.13 9.96 17.39
CA LEU A 606 -3.28 10.82 16.57
C LEU A 606 -4.14 11.73 15.70
N VAL A 607 -3.72 12.98 15.52
CA VAL A 607 -4.38 13.96 14.66
C VAL A 607 -3.36 14.65 13.75
N PRO A 608 -3.75 15.09 12.54
CA PRO A 608 -2.90 15.90 11.67
C PRO A 608 -2.60 17.25 12.34
N THR A 609 -1.37 17.75 12.19
CA THR A 609 -0.97 19.07 12.70
C THR A 609 -1.38 20.19 11.77
N THR A 610 -1.40 19.97 10.46
CA THR A 610 -1.94 20.92 9.51
C THR A 610 -3.46 20.96 9.65
N ILE A 611 -3.99 22.14 9.97
CA ILE A 611 -5.43 22.38 10.02
C ILE A 611 -6.01 22.00 8.66
N ALA A 612 -7.01 21.11 8.66
CA ALA A 612 -7.77 20.83 7.46
C ALA A 612 -8.30 22.15 6.91
N LEU A 613 -8.39 22.27 5.57
CA LEU A 613 -9.05 23.41 4.96
C LEU A 613 -10.46 23.53 5.54
N THR A 614 -10.80 24.67 6.07
CA THR A 614 -12.20 25.03 6.34
C THR A 614 -12.70 25.89 5.20
N ALA A 615 -13.86 25.54 4.65
CA ALA A 615 -14.56 26.31 3.65
C ALA A 615 -16.02 26.44 4.10
N GLU A 616 -16.46 27.66 4.37
CA GLU A 616 -17.80 27.93 4.86
C GLU A 616 -18.59 28.76 3.87
N PHE A 617 -19.76 28.23 3.46
CA PHE A 617 -20.72 29.00 2.65
C PHE A 617 -21.49 29.99 3.50
N GLY A 618 -21.23 31.28 3.34
CA GLY A 618 -21.78 32.38 4.10
C GLY A 618 -23.06 33.03 3.53
N GLY A 619 -23.67 32.41 2.50
CA GLY A 619 -24.88 32.92 1.85
C GLY A 619 -24.62 33.58 0.49
N ILE A 620 -25.70 34.09 -0.15
CA ILE A 620 -25.65 34.73 -1.47
C ILE A 620 -25.99 36.22 -1.34
N GLU A 621 -25.15 37.05 -1.92
CA GLU A 621 -25.28 38.49 -1.98
C GLU A 621 -25.03 38.94 -3.44
N ASP A 622 -25.93 39.69 -4.05
CA ASP A 622 -25.87 40.13 -5.46
C ASP A 622 -25.64 38.95 -6.46
N ALA A 623 -26.32 37.82 -6.25
CA ALA A 623 -26.20 36.59 -7.00
C ALA A 623 -24.80 35.88 -6.88
N MET A 624 -23.90 36.38 -6.05
CA MET A 624 -22.61 35.82 -5.74
C MET A 624 -22.65 35.09 -4.38
N ALA A 625 -22.25 33.84 -4.36
CA ALA A 625 -22.02 33.11 -3.10
C ALA A 625 -20.72 33.57 -2.45
N ARG A 626 -20.77 33.79 -1.14
CA ARG A 626 -19.55 34.05 -0.36
C ARG A 626 -19.07 32.73 0.29
N ILE A 627 -17.82 32.36 0.01
CA ILE A 627 -17.17 31.19 0.63
C ILE A 627 -15.90 31.68 1.32
N ALA A 628 -15.88 31.59 2.65
CA ALA A 628 -14.69 31.88 3.47
C ALA A 628 -13.80 30.63 3.49
N VAL A 629 -12.52 30.78 3.16
CA VAL A 629 -11.56 29.67 3.06
C VAL A 629 -10.37 29.94 3.95
N SER A 630 -10.05 28.99 4.84
CA SER A 630 -8.88 29.09 5.71
C SER A 630 -8.14 27.76 5.83
N GLY A 631 -6.83 27.80 6.04
CA GLY A 631 -5.94 26.63 6.10
C GLY A 631 -5.13 26.41 4.84
N ASP A 632 -4.86 25.15 4.48
CA ASP A 632 -4.08 24.74 3.30
C ASP A 632 -5.00 24.26 2.17
N LEU A 633 -4.99 24.94 1.02
CA LEU A 633 -5.76 24.53 -0.16
C LEU A 633 -4.86 23.77 -1.13
N SER A 634 -4.97 22.46 -1.07
CA SER A 634 -4.23 21.50 -1.88
C SER A 634 -5.20 20.48 -2.49
N PRO A 635 -4.76 19.61 -3.41
CA PRO A 635 -5.60 18.52 -3.94
C PRO A 635 -6.21 17.63 -2.84
N ASN A 636 -5.51 17.46 -1.72
CA ASN A 636 -5.95 16.63 -0.59
C ASN A 636 -7.10 17.27 0.22
N THR A 637 -7.20 18.57 0.21
CA THR A 637 -8.21 19.35 0.98
C THR A 637 -9.33 19.90 0.11
N MET A 638 -9.22 19.79 -1.23
CA MET A 638 -10.20 20.32 -2.21
C MET A 638 -11.63 19.86 -1.94
N ARG A 639 -11.86 18.68 -1.38
CA ARG A 639 -13.21 18.18 -1.09
C ARG A 639 -13.97 19.13 -0.14
N HIS A 640 -13.31 19.70 0.86
CA HIS A 640 -13.96 20.64 1.79
C HIS A 640 -14.39 21.93 1.08
N LEU A 641 -13.61 22.37 0.09
CA LEU A 641 -13.98 23.47 -0.76
C LEU A 641 -15.14 23.10 -1.70
N ASN A 642 -15.11 21.90 -2.28
CA ASN A 642 -16.16 21.39 -3.15
C ASN A 642 -17.51 21.29 -2.44
N ASP A 643 -17.54 20.81 -1.20
CA ASP A 643 -18.76 20.73 -0.39
C ASP A 643 -19.39 22.12 -0.21
N ALA A 644 -18.58 23.16 0.05
CA ALA A 644 -19.05 24.54 0.16
C ALA A 644 -19.49 25.11 -1.19
N ILE A 645 -18.79 24.78 -2.28
CA ILE A 645 -19.16 25.13 -3.64
C ILE A 645 -20.51 24.50 -4.02
N GLU A 646 -20.71 23.22 -3.76
CA GLU A 646 -21.97 22.53 -4.03
C GLU A 646 -23.14 23.11 -3.24
N ALA A 647 -22.93 23.44 -1.97
CA ALA A 647 -23.93 24.15 -1.16
C ALA A 647 -24.31 25.51 -1.78
N ALA A 648 -23.32 26.28 -2.22
CA ALA A 648 -23.53 27.57 -2.88
C ALA A 648 -24.31 27.45 -4.21
N LEU A 649 -23.94 26.46 -5.03
CA LEU A 649 -24.58 26.20 -6.31
C LEU A 649 -26.02 25.68 -6.13
N SER A 650 -26.25 24.82 -5.16
CA SER A 650 -27.57 24.31 -4.79
C SER A 650 -28.49 25.43 -4.28
N ALA A 651 -27.93 26.47 -3.68
CA ALA A 651 -28.63 27.66 -3.25
C ALA A 651 -28.91 28.68 -4.40
N GLY A 652 -28.48 28.39 -5.64
CA GLY A 652 -28.75 29.17 -6.83
C GLY A 652 -27.74 30.28 -7.13
N ALA A 653 -26.50 30.18 -6.67
CA ALA A 653 -25.45 31.16 -6.95
C ALA A 653 -25.08 31.22 -8.44
N ALA A 654 -24.99 32.45 -8.99
CA ALA A 654 -24.52 32.70 -10.36
C ALA A 654 -23.02 33.03 -10.45
N GLY A 655 -22.33 32.96 -9.33
CA GLY A 655 -20.87 33.11 -9.19
C GLY A 655 -20.42 32.89 -7.75
N ILE A 656 -19.14 32.83 -7.54
CA ILE A 656 -18.55 32.60 -6.21
C ILE A 656 -17.48 33.65 -5.92
N ARG A 657 -17.57 34.23 -4.73
CA ARG A 657 -16.55 35.09 -4.13
C ARG A 657 -15.86 34.35 -3.01
N PHE A 658 -14.58 33.99 -3.21
CA PHE A 658 -13.75 33.37 -2.20
C PHE A 658 -13.08 34.43 -1.32
N ASP A 659 -13.24 34.29 -0.01
CA ASP A 659 -12.51 35.07 1.00
C ASP A 659 -11.31 34.21 1.45
N LEU A 660 -10.11 34.60 1.02
CA LEU A 660 -8.85 33.88 1.22
C LEU A 660 -7.98 34.44 2.36
N ALA A 661 -8.55 35.35 3.16
CA ALA A 661 -7.78 36.00 4.25
C ALA A 661 -7.23 35.01 5.28
N GLY A 662 -7.92 33.88 5.49
CA GLY A 662 -7.49 32.79 6.38
C GLY A 662 -6.65 31.72 5.72
N LEU A 663 -6.36 31.83 4.41
CA LEU A 663 -5.64 30.79 3.68
C LEU A 663 -4.13 30.91 3.91
N THR A 664 -3.52 29.80 4.35
CA THR A 664 -2.06 29.74 4.65
C THR A 664 -1.24 29.34 3.44
N SER A 665 -1.77 28.44 2.59
CA SER A 665 -1.14 28.00 1.34
C SER A 665 -2.18 27.65 0.27
N MET A 666 -1.78 27.65 -1.00
CA MET A 666 -2.62 27.29 -2.16
C MET A 666 -1.75 26.65 -3.24
N SER A 667 -2.15 25.48 -3.71
CA SER A 667 -1.47 24.83 -4.83
C SER A 667 -2.03 25.27 -6.19
N SER A 668 -1.20 25.23 -7.23
CA SER A 668 -1.62 25.53 -8.61
C SER A 668 -2.64 24.52 -9.15
N GLU A 669 -2.62 23.28 -8.67
CA GLU A 669 -3.63 22.26 -9.03
C GLU A 669 -5.01 22.62 -8.47
N ALA A 670 -5.07 23.13 -7.24
CA ALA A 670 -6.32 23.59 -6.66
C ALA A 670 -6.90 24.80 -7.42
N VAL A 671 -6.04 25.72 -7.85
CA VAL A 671 -6.47 26.85 -8.71
C VAL A 671 -7.05 26.35 -10.04
N ARG A 672 -6.38 25.38 -10.69
CA ARG A 672 -6.89 24.77 -11.93
C ARG A 672 -8.25 24.10 -11.73
N ALA A 673 -8.47 23.41 -10.62
CA ALA A 673 -9.76 22.80 -10.31
C ALA A 673 -10.88 23.86 -10.17
N ILE A 674 -10.59 24.99 -9.53
CA ILE A 674 -11.54 26.13 -9.44
C ILE A 674 -11.80 26.74 -10.83
N LEU A 675 -10.78 26.86 -11.67
CA LEU A 675 -10.94 27.36 -13.04
C LEU A 675 -11.76 26.42 -13.93
N MET A 676 -11.60 25.09 -13.76
CA MET A 676 -12.42 24.11 -14.44
C MET A 676 -13.89 24.25 -14.08
N LEU A 677 -14.23 24.58 -12.84
CA LEU A 677 -15.61 24.89 -12.44
C LEU A 677 -16.19 26.05 -13.28
N LYS A 678 -15.42 27.13 -13.49
CA LYS A 678 -15.86 28.27 -14.36
C LYS A 678 -16.07 27.81 -15.80
N GLN A 679 -15.18 26.98 -16.34
CA GLN A 679 -15.32 26.45 -17.70
C GLN A 679 -16.59 25.61 -17.86
N HIS A 680 -16.90 24.76 -16.90
CA HIS A 680 -18.11 23.92 -16.92
C HIS A 680 -19.39 24.71 -16.78
N ARG A 681 -19.40 25.82 -16.02
CA ARG A 681 -20.57 26.68 -15.79
C ARG A 681 -20.77 27.72 -16.88
N GLY A 682 -19.77 27.93 -17.73
CA GLY A 682 -19.81 28.85 -18.86
C GLY A 682 -19.41 30.29 -18.53
N PRO A 683 -19.30 31.14 -19.55
CA PRO A 683 -18.67 32.48 -19.43
C PRO A 683 -19.43 33.47 -18.52
N ALA A 684 -20.71 33.21 -18.25
CA ALA A 684 -21.52 34.06 -17.35
C ALA A 684 -21.21 33.79 -15.86
N PHE A 685 -20.59 32.65 -15.52
CA PHE A 685 -20.24 32.31 -14.13
C PHE A 685 -19.04 33.12 -13.67
N ARG A 686 -19.18 33.87 -12.58
CA ARG A 686 -18.13 34.76 -12.07
C ARG A 686 -17.39 34.15 -10.90
N LEU A 687 -16.08 34.31 -10.91
CA LEU A 687 -15.20 33.99 -9.78
C LEU A 687 -14.49 35.28 -9.32
N GLU A 688 -14.47 35.50 -8.02
CA GLU A 688 -13.76 36.61 -7.37
C GLU A 688 -12.95 36.07 -6.18
N PHE A 689 -11.76 36.62 -5.99
CA PHE A 689 -10.83 36.21 -4.93
C PHE A 689 -10.45 37.41 -4.09
N ASN A 690 -10.86 37.44 -2.84
CA ASN A 690 -10.62 38.52 -1.89
C ASN A 690 -9.61 38.09 -0.81
N GLY A 691 -8.87 39.05 -0.25
CA GLY A 691 -8.01 38.82 0.92
C GLY A 691 -6.79 37.92 0.69
N ALA A 692 -6.40 37.67 -0.55
CA ALA A 692 -5.27 36.83 -0.86
C ALA A 692 -3.95 37.44 -0.37
N SER A 693 -3.15 36.69 0.40
CA SER A 693 -1.79 37.06 0.77
C SER A 693 -0.90 37.20 -0.47
N PRO A 694 0.24 37.93 -0.41
CA PRO A 694 1.14 38.07 -1.55
C PRO A 694 1.60 36.73 -2.15
N ALA A 695 1.83 35.70 -1.31
CA ALA A 695 2.21 34.37 -1.76
C ALA A 695 1.09 33.68 -2.53
N ILE A 696 -0.16 33.74 -2.02
CA ILE A 696 -1.33 33.17 -2.67
C ILE A 696 -1.66 33.92 -3.96
N ARG A 697 -1.56 35.24 -3.95
CA ARG A 697 -1.74 36.08 -5.14
C ARG A 697 -0.77 35.69 -6.26
N ALA A 698 0.49 35.41 -5.94
CA ALA A 698 1.47 34.91 -6.90
C ALA A 698 1.05 33.60 -7.57
N VAL A 699 0.48 32.67 -6.80
CA VAL A 699 -0.04 31.39 -7.33
C VAL A 699 -1.25 31.62 -8.24
N LEU A 700 -2.18 32.47 -7.85
CA LEU A 700 -3.36 32.81 -8.65
C LEU A 700 -2.96 33.42 -10.00
N VAL A 701 -2.06 34.41 -10.00
CA VAL A 701 -1.55 35.08 -11.21
C VAL A 701 -0.78 34.10 -12.11
N SER A 702 0.08 33.24 -11.53
CA SER A 702 0.81 32.22 -12.29
C SER A 702 -0.08 31.15 -12.92
N SER A 703 -1.34 31.07 -12.50
CA SER A 703 -2.36 30.14 -13.00
C SER A 703 -3.38 30.83 -13.92
N ASP A 704 -3.03 31.96 -14.55
CA ASP A 704 -3.86 32.72 -15.52
C ASP A 704 -5.16 33.32 -14.95
N ILE A 705 -5.23 33.58 -13.65
CA ILE A 705 -6.33 34.37 -13.09
C ILE A 705 -6.08 35.85 -13.35
N SER A 706 -7.01 36.48 -14.05
CA SER A 706 -6.92 37.91 -14.40
C SER A 706 -6.96 38.81 -13.15
N ASP A 707 -6.25 39.93 -13.18
CA ASP A 707 -6.27 40.94 -12.10
C ASP A 707 -7.70 41.46 -11.78
N GLU A 708 -8.63 41.42 -12.74
CA GLU A 708 -10.05 41.78 -12.55
C GLU A 708 -10.79 40.83 -11.60
N ALA A 709 -10.33 39.57 -11.46
CA ALA A 709 -10.93 38.61 -10.53
C ALA A 709 -10.29 38.70 -9.12
N LEU A 710 -9.19 39.45 -8.98
CA LEU A 710 -8.49 39.67 -7.71
C LEU A 710 -8.98 40.97 -7.09
N VAL A 711 -9.93 40.89 -6.18
CA VAL A 711 -10.54 42.07 -5.54
C VAL A 711 -9.89 42.27 -4.16
N GLY A 712 -9.26 43.43 -3.96
CA GLY A 712 -8.77 43.89 -2.65
C GLY A 712 -7.32 43.47 -2.34
#